data_5c7acb62bae32445c4dd5eabb9fa650b
#
_entry.id   5c7acb62bae32445c4dd5eabb9fa650b
#
_cell.length_a   1.000
_cell.length_b   1.000
_cell.length_c   1.000
_cell.angle_alpha   90.00
_cell.angle_beta   90.00
_cell.angle_gamma   90.00
#
_symmetry.space_group_name_H-M   'P 1'
#
loop_
_entity.id
_entity.type
_entity.pdbx_description
1 polymer ?
#
loop_
_entity_poly.entity_id
_entity_poly.type
_entity_poly.pdbx_seq_one_letter_code
_entity_poly.pdbx_strand_id
1 'polypeptide(L)'
;MKFVSFSFLLLCIFQAVSSQPTTDPKEVAALSRIIEFWNLRNKLNITGDPCAQNATWAPETANPRVSCSCDGTICHIIHLKVYALDVSGEIPIELFDLKELMDLNLGQNVLGGPIPAEIGQLSKMQYLSLGINNLTGTLPPELGNLTKLISLSFSSNNFNGPLPPQLGNLTSLQQLYIDSSGLSGPIPQELANLKSLQNLWASDNQFTGKFPEFIGTLTELRDLRLQGTSLEGPIPSSLRNLDKLDSLRIGDLGGADSSLDFLGSQTSLSILILRNSRISGQIPDETGTFLKLQLLDLSFNKLAGNIPSSFQNFPLLRYMYLGSNGLSGEIPANIISSNLVSLDVSFNPLFGKLPLNFARVGLSMNLVGTSIDSNSLLDSQASGLLQCIRQDSECSNSKPLSSTSFAIKCGGSSQTSASGIEYDDESEILGAASLYTSSNNEWAVSNAGNFISNPNGPVYTARTESQIIGTLDSELYKTARVSASSLRYYGLGLENGKYTVELHFAEIEMGDPYSWRGLGRRLFDVYIQGDRVLRDFNVQAEAGGSKRALVKTFEASVNNTVMDVHFFWAGKGTCCIPYQGTYGPLVSAIRVSQVSSDGFGSGKRDKKRAGKIAGVAVGCAAAAVIMTSVFYLWWTKNSPTHMRIHTDSSRKG
;
A
#
# COMPACT_ATOMS: atom_id res chain seq x y z
N MET A 1 77.77 66.85 -5.62
CA MET A 1 77.70 65.41 -5.92
C MET A 1 77.02 64.71 -4.73
N LYS A 2 75.82 64.37 -4.86
CA LYS A 2 75.01 63.66 -3.79
C LYS A 2 74.85 62.24 -4.18
N PHE A 3 75.35 61.30 -3.34
CA PHE A 3 75.06 59.87 -3.47
C PHE A 3 73.65 59.57 -2.92
N VAL A 4 72.82 59.01 -3.77
CA VAL A 4 71.51 58.46 -3.35
C VAL A 4 71.69 56.97 -3.11
N SER A 5 71.59 56.57 -1.85
CA SER A 5 71.58 55.16 -1.43
C SER A 5 70.18 54.58 -1.65
N PHE A 6 70.05 53.54 -2.52
CA PHE A 6 68.85 52.84 -2.75
C PHE A 6 68.80 51.62 -1.81
N SER A 7 68.07 51.76 -0.71
CA SER A 7 67.73 50.59 0.16
C SER A 7 66.63 49.80 -0.45
N PHE A 8 66.97 48.61 -0.97
CA PHE A 8 65.98 47.62 -1.32
C PHE A 8 65.38 47.02 -0.04
N LEU A 9 64.15 47.42 0.28
CA LEU A 9 63.31 46.76 1.29
C LEU A 9 62.72 45.51 0.68
N LEU A 10 63.29 44.33 0.98
CA LEU A 10 62.72 43.07 0.65
C LEU A 10 61.50 42.86 1.57
N LEU A 11 60.31 43.23 1.11
CA LEU A 11 59.06 42.83 1.74
C LEU A 11 58.87 41.35 1.45
N CYS A 12 59.26 40.48 2.37
CA CYS A 12 58.79 39.11 2.41
C CYS A 12 57.30 39.15 2.75
N ILE A 13 56.47 39.19 1.72
CA ILE A 13 55.03 38.86 1.84
C ILE A 13 54.97 37.35 2.12
N PHE A 14 54.92 36.98 3.39
CA PHE A 14 54.38 35.69 3.79
C PHE A 14 52.91 35.71 3.36
N GLN A 15 52.64 35.33 2.14
CA GLN A 15 51.32 34.79 1.83
C GLN A 15 51.18 33.58 2.73
N ALA A 16 50.47 33.75 3.84
CA ALA A 16 49.87 32.62 4.52
C ALA A 16 48.98 31.94 3.46
N VAL A 17 49.55 30.93 2.83
CA VAL A 17 48.74 29.98 2.06
C VAL A 17 47.83 29.35 3.11
N SER A 18 46.68 29.98 3.32
CA SER A 18 45.60 29.34 4.04
C SER A 18 45.32 28.06 3.25
N SER A 19 45.88 26.95 3.71
CA SER A 19 45.53 25.65 3.13
C SER A 19 44.02 25.54 3.23
N GLN A 20 43.37 25.37 2.10
CA GLN A 20 41.92 25.11 2.13
C GLN A 20 41.67 23.88 3.03
N PRO A 21 40.65 23.93 3.88
CA PRO A 21 40.33 22.81 4.72
C PRO A 21 40.09 21.56 3.83
N THR A 22 40.60 20.42 4.26
CA THR A 22 40.48 19.14 3.56
C THR A 22 39.66 18.17 4.37
N THR A 23 38.99 17.24 3.68
CA THR A 23 38.23 16.18 4.33
C THR A 23 39.15 15.26 5.14
N ASP A 24 38.70 14.78 6.31
CA ASP A 24 39.43 13.78 7.10
C ASP A 24 39.82 12.59 6.20
N PRO A 25 41.11 12.18 6.16
CA PRO A 25 41.59 11.14 5.26
C PRO A 25 40.89 9.78 5.47
N LYS A 26 40.46 9.47 6.70
CA LYS A 26 39.72 8.23 6.99
C LYS A 26 38.31 8.27 6.37
N GLU A 27 37.64 9.41 6.46
CA GLU A 27 36.32 9.61 5.88
C GLU A 27 36.38 9.60 4.34
N VAL A 28 37.44 10.19 3.74
CA VAL A 28 37.68 10.07 2.28
C VAL A 28 37.83 8.61 1.86
N ALA A 29 38.61 7.83 2.63
CA ALA A 29 38.82 6.41 2.34
C ALA A 29 37.53 5.61 2.51
N ALA A 30 36.75 5.85 3.57
CA ALA A 30 35.47 5.22 3.81
C ALA A 30 34.48 5.55 2.69
N LEU A 31 34.32 6.82 2.35
CA LEU A 31 33.44 7.26 1.28
C LEU A 31 33.81 6.65 -0.08
N SER A 32 35.12 6.56 -0.37
CA SER A 32 35.62 5.95 -1.62
C SER A 32 35.23 4.47 -1.71
N ARG A 33 35.31 3.73 -0.60
CA ARG A 33 34.86 2.32 -0.54
C ARG A 33 33.35 2.17 -0.71
N ILE A 34 32.55 3.05 -0.06
CA ILE A 34 31.10 3.08 -0.20
C ILE A 34 30.69 3.30 -1.67
N ILE A 35 31.34 4.27 -2.34
CA ILE A 35 31.11 4.58 -3.75
C ILE A 35 31.44 3.37 -4.65
N GLU A 36 32.53 2.69 -4.36
CA GLU A 36 32.94 1.51 -5.11
C GLU A 36 32.00 0.34 -4.86
N PHE A 37 31.64 0.08 -3.61
CA PHE A 37 30.76 -1.00 -3.20
C PHE A 37 29.38 -0.87 -3.87
N TRP A 38 28.82 0.32 -3.94
CA TRP A 38 27.54 0.58 -4.58
C TRP A 38 27.62 0.93 -6.07
N ASN A 39 28.82 0.78 -6.68
CA ASN A 39 29.07 1.11 -8.09
C ASN A 39 28.60 2.51 -8.51
N LEU A 40 28.75 3.48 -7.64
CA LEU A 40 28.32 4.87 -7.87
C LEU A 40 29.28 5.65 -8.78
N ARG A 41 30.50 5.18 -9.04
CA ARG A 41 31.48 5.85 -9.92
C ARG A 41 30.94 6.15 -11.31
N ASN A 42 30.13 5.22 -11.86
CA ASN A 42 29.51 5.41 -13.18
C ASN A 42 28.37 6.45 -13.20
N LYS A 43 27.82 6.75 -12.03
CA LYS A 43 26.74 7.76 -11.85
C LYS A 43 27.32 9.13 -11.42
N LEU A 44 28.55 9.14 -10.93
CA LEU A 44 29.20 10.28 -10.33
C LEU A 44 30.64 10.38 -10.82
N ASN A 45 30.94 11.44 -11.53
CA ASN A 45 32.32 11.80 -11.84
C ASN A 45 32.93 12.53 -10.63
N ILE A 46 33.22 11.77 -9.55
CA ILE A 46 33.79 12.34 -8.33
C ILE A 46 35.29 12.45 -8.49
N THR A 47 35.77 13.67 -8.58
CA THR A 47 37.19 14.00 -8.60
C THR A 47 37.45 15.04 -7.51
N GLY A 48 38.53 14.83 -6.76
CA GLY A 48 38.98 15.78 -5.75
C GLY A 48 38.43 15.50 -4.33
N ASP A 49 38.65 16.44 -3.45
CA ASP A 49 38.24 16.38 -2.03
C ASP A 49 36.71 16.47 -1.89
N PRO A 50 36.05 15.55 -1.17
CA PRO A 50 34.58 15.53 -1.02
C PRO A 50 34.00 16.80 -0.41
N CYS A 51 34.73 17.46 0.48
CA CYS A 51 34.28 18.67 1.16
C CYS A 51 34.72 19.98 0.44
N ALA A 52 35.39 19.87 -0.71
CA ALA A 52 35.76 21.07 -1.47
C ALA A 52 34.46 21.77 -1.99
N GLN A 53 34.48 23.11 -1.95
CA GLN A 53 33.32 23.91 -2.37
C GLN A 53 32.87 23.66 -3.81
N ASN A 54 33.74 23.16 -4.67
CA ASN A 54 33.47 22.83 -6.07
C ASN A 54 33.21 21.34 -6.31
N ALA A 55 33.02 20.52 -5.23
CA ALA A 55 32.72 19.11 -5.39
C ALA A 55 31.37 18.92 -6.10
N THR A 56 31.28 17.94 -6.99
CA THR A 56 30.08 17.68 -7.81
C THR A 56 28.83 17.31 -7.01
N TRP A 57 28.98 16.90 -5.77
CA TRP A 57 27.91 16.54 -4.85
C TRP A 57 27.64 17.55 -3.71
N ALA A 58 28.28 18.74 -3.76
CA ALA A 58 28.03 19.80 -2.78
C ALA A 58 26.70 20.56 -2.97
N PRO A 59 26.20 20.84 -4.19
CA PRO A 59 24.94 21.55 -4.40
C PRO A 59 23.75 20.85 -3.73
N GLU A 60 22.77 21.61 -3.26
CA GLU A 60 21.55 21.04 -2.62
C GLU A 60 20.74 20.11 -3.53
N THR A 61 20.81 20.33 -4.82
CA THR A 61 20.15 19.52 -5.85
C THR A 61 20.93 18.25 -6.24
N ALA A 62 22.18 18.10 -5.74
CA ALA A 62 22.99 16.92 -6.04
C ALA A 62 22.39 15.65 -5.41
N ASN A 63 22.42 14.56 -6.16
CA ASN A 63 22.09 13.22 -5.68
C ASN A 63 22.93 12.20 -6.45
N PRO A 64 23.85 11.52 -5.80
CA PRO A 64 24.21 11.56 -4.37
C PRO A 64 24.76 12.93 -3.93
N ARG A 65 24.60 13.21 -2.63
CA ARG A 65 25.06 14.46 -2.01
C ARG A 65 25.87 14.21 -0.75
N VAL A 66 26.95 15.00 -0.62
CA VAL A 66 27.73 15.10 0.62
C VAL A 66 27.69 16.55 1.10
N SER A 67 27.60 16.76 2.41
CA SER A 67 27.79 18.05 3.04
C SER A 67 28.74 17.89 4.22
N CYS A 68 29.57 18.89 4.45
CA CYS A 68 30.63 18.84 5.43
C CYS A 68 30.53 20.01 6.43
N SER A 69 31.14 19.79 7.61
CA SER A 69 31.43 20.82 8.57
C SER A 69 32.96 20.84 8.80
N CYS A 70 33.57 22.01 8.75
CA CYS A 70 35.01 22.14 8.88
C CYS A 70 35.35 22.83 10.22
N ASP A 71 36.33 22.28 10.95
CA ASP A 71 36.94 22.87 12.13
C ASP A 71 38.42 23.12 11.84
N GLY A 72 38.75 24.40 11.61
CA GLY A 72 40.08 24.80 11.20
C GLY A 72 40.46 24.26 9.82
N THR A 73 41.38 23.26 9.77
CA THR A 73 41.93 22.71 8.54
C THR A 73 41.34 21.37 8.15
N ILE A 74 40.51 20.75 9.02
CA ILE A 74 39.91 19.44 8.80
C ILE A 74 38.40 19.62 8.62
N CYS A 75 37.84 18.95 7.60
CA CYS A 75 36.43 18.87 7.36
C CYS A 75 35.92 17.44 7.62
N HIS A 76 34.75 17.34 8.21
CA HIS A 76 34.04 16.07 8.46
C HIS A 76 32.75 16.00 7.66
N ILE A 77 32.44 14.83 7.14
CA ILE A 77 31.18 14.55 6.43
C ILE A 77 30.05 14.44 7.45
N ILE A 78 29.12 15.39 7.39
CA ILE A 78 27.97 15.43 8.29
C ILE A 78 26.65 15.02 7.63
N HIS A 79 26.53 15.11 6.30
CA HIS A 79 25.38 14.63 5.54
C HIS A 79 25.83 13.74 4.39
N LEU A 80 25.14 12.61 4.24
CA LEU A 80 25.27 11.70 3.10
C LEU A 80 23.88 11.32 2.59
N LYS A 81 23.55 11.72 1.37
CA LYS A 81 22.29 11.41 0.70
C LYS A 81 22.56 10.62 -0.56
N VAL A 82 22.04 9.38 -0.60
CA VAL A 82 22.08 8.46 -1.75
C VAL A 82 20.68 7.86 -1.86
N TYR A 83 19.75 8.57 -2.49
CA TYR A 83 18.33 8.17 -2.52
C TYR A 83 17.79 8.12 -3.95
N ALA A 84 16.77 7.30 -4.20
CA ALA A 84 16.10 7.15 -5.50
C ALA A 84 17.07 6.88 -6.68
N LEU A 85 18.10 6.08 -6.45
CA LEU A 85 19.15 5.75 -7.42
C LEU A 85 19.20 4.26 -7.79
N ASP A 86 18.26 3.45 -7.27
CA ASP A 86 18.24 2.01 -7.46
C ASP A 86 19.57 1.33 -7.06
N VAL A 87 20.17 1.82 -5.98
CA VAL A 87 21.36 1.19 -5.39
C VAL A 87 20.97 -0.14 -4.79
N SER A 88 21.75 -1.18 -5.10
CA SER A 88 21.55 -2.55 -4.61
C SER A 88 22.75 -3.03 -3.78
N GLY A 89 22.58 -4.17 -3.11
CA GLY A 89 23.54 -4.71 -2.17
C GLY A 89 23.20 -4.39 -0.73
N GLU A 90 24.14 -4.61 0.18
CA GLU A 90 23.97 -4.35 1.61
C GLU A 90 24.45 -2.95 2.00
N ILE A 91 24.18 -2.56 3.25
CA ILE A 91 24.77 -1.35 3.84
C ILE A 91 26.22 -1.68 4.22
N PRO A 92 27.23 -1.05 3.60
CA PRO A 92 28.63 -1.38 3.86
C PRO A 92 29.07 -0.89 5.23
N ILE A 93 29.94 -1.68 5.89
CA ILE A 93 30.42 -1.38 7.25
C ILE A 93 31.25 -0.09 7.31
N GLU A 94 31.90 0.27 6.22
CA GLU A 94 32.67 1.48 6.07
C GLU A 94 31.84 2.77 6.24
N LEU A 95 30.52 2.66 6.05
CA LEU A 95 29.61 3.79 6.29
C LEU A 95 29.68 4.27 7.75
N PHE A 96 29.95 3.35 8.67
CA PHE A 96 30.00 3.65 10.10
C PHE A 96 31.36 4.22 10.55
N ASP A 97 32.30 4.40 9.63
CA ASP A 97 33.53 5.19 9.87
C ASP A 97 33.27 6.72 9.78
N LEU A 98 32.15 7.13 9.19
CA LEU A 98 31.72 8.54 9.10
C LEU A 98 31.07 8.97 10.43
N LYS A 99 31.88 9.11 11.49
CA LYS A 99 31.40 9.30 12.89
C LYS A 99 30.66 10.61 13.14
N GLU A 100 30.89 11.63 12.32
CA GLU A 100 30.25 12.93 12.46
C GLU A 100 28.95 13.08 11.68
N LEU A 101 28.45 11.99 11.05
CA LEU A 101 27.18 12.02 10.33
C LEU A 101 26.02 12.43 11.24
N MET A 102 25.27 13.41 10.75
CA MET A 102 24.03 13.92 11.34
C MET A 102 22.79 13.60 10.49
N ASP A 103 22.93 13.47 9.17
CA ASP A 103 21.86 13.15 8.24
C ASP A 103 22.32 12.08 7.25
N LEU A 104 21.68 10.91 7.32
CA LEU A 104 21.88 9.79 6.40
C LEU A 104 20.58 9.44 5.71
N ASN A 105 20.53 9.63 4.40
CA ASN A 105 19.39 9.24 3.58
C ASN A 105 19.79 8.23 2.50
N LEU A 106 19.39 6.97 2.70
CA LEU A 106 19.54 5.86 1.77
C LEU A 106 18.19 5.38 1.25
N GLY A 107 17.13 6.16 1.41
CA GLY A 107 15.76 5.79 1.02
C GLY A 107 15.58 5.62 -0.48
N GLN A 108 14.51 4.90 -0.87
CA GLN A 108 14.13 4.70 -2.27
C GLN A 108 15.25 4.04 -3.10
N ASN A 109 15.80 2.96 -2.58
CA ASN A 109 16.77 2.11 -3.27
C ASN A 109 16.33 0.64 -3.22
N VAL A 110 17.22 -0.27 -3.57
CA VAL A 110 16.98 -1.74 -3.55
C VAL A 110 17.99 -2.41 -2.62
N LEU A 111 18.38 -1.70 -1.55
CA LEU A 111 19.31 -2.22 -0.54
C LEU A 111 18.68 -3.40 0.19
N GLY A 112 19.45 -4.47 0.38
CA GLY A 112 19.04 -5.69 1.07
C GLY A 112 19.92 -5.98 2.29
N GLY A 113 19.71 -7.16 2.89
CA GLY A 113 20.43 -7.56 4.09
C GLY A 113 19.97 -6.82 5.37
N PRO A 114 20.59 -7.11 6.51
CA PRO A 114 20.26 -6.50 7.79
C PRO A 114 20.87 -5.10 7.94
N ILE A 115 20.33 -4.32 8.88
CA ILE A 115 21.01 -3.10 9.36
C ILE A 115 22.14 -3.55 10.29
N PRO A 116 23.42 -3.20 10.00
CA PRO A 116 24.52 -3.55 10.89
C PRO A 116 24.42 -2.87 12.27
N ALA A 117 24.82 -3.58 13.32
CA ALA A 117 24.78 -3.07 14.71
C ALA A 117 25.69 -1.84 14.92
N GLU A 118 26.71 -1.70 14.07
CA GLU A 118 27.64 -0.58 14.03
C GLU A 118 26.94 0.76 13.79
N ILE A 119 25.71 0.76 13.29
CA ILE A 119 24.89 1.99 13.16
C ILE A 119 24.80 2.76 14.48
N GLY A 120 24.79 2.03 15.63
CA GLY A 120 24.77 2.64 16.96
C GLY A 120 26.01 3.49 17.31
N GLN A 121 27.06 3.45 16.46
CA GLN A 121 28.26 4.26 16.65
C GLN A 121 28.12 5.70 16.11
N LEU A 122 27.08 5.98 15.32
CA LEU A 122 26.81 7.29 14.72
C LEU A 122 26.11 8.22 15.71
N SER A 123 26.76 8.50 16.84
CA SER A 123 26.16 9.21 17.98
C SER A 123 25.74 10.66 17.74
N LYS A 124 26.10 11.23 16.58
CA LYS A 124 25.69 12.59 16.14
C LYS A 124 24.41 12.58 15.31
N MET A 125 23.92 11.40 14.92
CA MET A 125 22.80 11.23 13.99
C MET A 125 21.53 11.93 14.47
N GLN A 126 20.93 12.74 13.60
CA GLN A 126 19.65 13.44 13.82
C GLN A 126 18.56 12.96 12.84
N TYR A 127 18.93 12.62 11.62
CA TYR A 127 17.99 12.19 10.58
C TYR A 127 18.49 10.89 9.93
N LEU A 128 17.77 9.81 10.11
CA LEU A 128 18.09 8.50 9.53
C LEU A 128 16.91 8.01 8.67
N SER A 129 17.12 7.96 7.36
CA SER A 129 16.13 7.48 6.40
C SER A 129 16.66 6.27 5.63
N LEU A 130 16.05 5.10 5.88
CA LEU A 130 16.29 3.82 5.20
C LEU A 130 15.01 3.29 4.52
N GLY A 131 13.96 4.13 4.46
CA GLY A 131 12.64 3.73 3.94
C GLY A 131 12.65 3.40 2.45
N ILE A 132 11.75 2.54 2.04
CA ILE A 132 11.58 2.04 0.66
C ILE A 132 12.87 1.38 0.17
N ASN A 133 13.13 0.20 0.73
CA ASN A 133 14.25 -0.67 0.39
C ASN A 133 13.83 -2.15 0.52
N ASN A 134 14.77 -3.05 0.33
CA ASN A 134 14.58 -4.49 0.50
C ASN A 134 15.36 -5.02 1.72
N LEU A 135 15.55 -4.17 2.76
CA LEU A 135 16.26 -4.53 3.98
C LEU A 135 15.50 -5.63 4.74
N THR A 136 16.24 -6.53 5.38
CA THR A 136 15.74 -7.74 6.03
C THR A 136 16.32 -7.92 7.44
N GLY A 137 15.99 -9.01 8.11
CA GLY A 137 16.48 -9.32 9.46
C GLY A 137 15.74 -8.54 10.54
N THR A 138 16.27 -8.55 11.75
CA THR A 138 15.72 -7.83 12.91
C THR A 138 16.36 -6.45 13.03
N LEU A 139 15.62 -5.51 13.61
CA LEU A 139 16.20 -4.19 13.93
C LEU A 139 17.23 -4.34 15.05
N PRO A 140 18.46 -3.79 14.89
CA PRO A 140 19.48 -3.85 15.93
C PRO A 140 19.10 -2.96 17.12
N PRO A 141 19.23 -3.45 18.37
CA PRO A 141 18.95 -2.65 19.56
C PRO A 141 19.88 -1.44 19.70
N GLU A 142 21.03 -1.45 19.05
CA GLU A 142 22.01 -0.35 18.99
C GLU A 142 21.44 0.93 18.36
N LEU A 143 20.33 0.83 17.58
CA LEU A 143 19.58 2.03 17.15
C LEU A 143 19.21 2.93 18.33
N GLY A 144 18.96 2.36 19.53
CA GLY A 144 18.68 3.10 20.76
C GLY A 144 19.85 3.94 21.30
N ASN A 145 21.07 3.79 20.75
CA ASN A 145 22.22 4.61 21.09
C ASN A 145 22.22 5.97 20.38
N LEU A 146 21.38 6.14 19.36
CA LEU A 146 21.30 7.37 18.56
C LEU A 146 20.43 8.43 19.23
N THR A 147 20.76 8.81 20.46
CA THR A 147 19.91 9.63 21.34
C THR A 147 19.62 11.04 20.84
N LYS A 148 20.31 11.50 19.78
CA LYS A 148 20.06 12.78 19.12
C LYS A 148 19.08 12.70 17.96
N LEU A 149 18.56 11.51 17.65
CA LEU A 149 17.62 11.33 16.54
C LEU A 149 16.35 12.17 16.73
N ILE A 150 16.02 12.90 15.68
CA ILE A 150 14.79 13.68 15.49
C ILE A 150 13.82 12.92 14.58
N SER A 151 14.35 12.28 13.52
CA SER A 151 13.56 11.52 12.56
C SER A 151 14.20 10.17 12.25
N LEU A 152 13.40 9.11 12.37
CA LEU A 152 13.78 7.74 12.05
C LEU A 152 12.77 7.14 11.08
N SER A 153 13.23 6.71 9.90
CA SER A 153 12.39 6.07 8.89
C SER A 153 13.02 4.80 8.36
N PHE A 154 12.27 3.69 8.44
CA PHE A 154 12.56 2.44 7.74
C PHE A 154 11.27 1.77 7.20
N SER A 155 10.28 2.61 6.88
CA SER A 155 9.03 2.18 6.23
C SER A 155 9.29 1.44 4.93
N SER A 156 8.38 0.54 4.56
CA SER A 156 8.43 -0.21 3.28
C SER A 156 9.76 -0.96 3.11
N ASN A 157 9.98 -1.91 4.00
CA ASN A 157 11.09 -2.86 4.00
C ASN A 157 10.57 -4.29 4.27
N ASN A 158 11.47 -5.25 4.47
CA ASN A 158 11.15 -6.65 4.73
C ASN A 158 11.79 -7.14 6.04
N PHE A 159 11.80 -6.30 7.08
CA PHE A 159 12.26 -6.70 8.40
C PHE A 159 11.38 -7.79 9.00
N ASN A 160 11.83 -8.39 10.08
CA ASN A 160 11.08 -9.33 10.88
C ASN A 160 11.33 -9.09 12.39
N GLY A 161 10.57 -9.78 13.23
CA GLY A 161 10.72 -9.66 14.69
C GLY A 161 10.14 -8.36 15.26
N PRO A 162 10.31 -8.16 16.57
CA PRO A 162 9.71 -7.05 17.30
C PRO A 162 10.52 -5.75 17.18
N LEU A 163 9.86 -4.65 17.53
CA LEU A 163 10.55 -3.38 17.81
C LEU A 163 11.48 -3.54 19.02
N PRO A 164 12.77 -3.13 18.94
CA PRO A 164 13.64 -3.14 20.10
C PRO A 164 13.16 -2.16 21.20
N PRO A 165 13.03 -2.58 22.47
CA PRO A 165 12.67 -1.67 23.56
C PRO A 165 13.63 -0.48 23.72
N GLN A 166 14.90 -0.65 23.28
CA GLN A 166 15.92 0.39 23.31
C GLN A 166 15.55 1.62 22.48
N LEU A 167 14.62 1.52 21.53
CA LEU A 167 14.11 2.70 20.82
C LEU A 167 13.47 3.72 21.77
N GLY A 168 13.01 3.29 22.95
CA GLY A 168 12.53 4.18 24.02
C GLY A 168 13.61 5.15 24.58
N ASN A 169 14.90 4.94 24.27
CA ASN A 169 15.98 5.84 24.67
C ASN A 169 16.04 7.10 23.78
N LEU A 170 15.35 7.10 22.64
CA LEU A 170 15.39 8.18 21.65
C LEU A 170 14.48 9.35 22.05
N THR A 171 14.71 9.94 23.21
CA THR A 171 13.80 10.94 23.80
C THR A 171 13.65 12.23 23.01
N SER A 172 14.57 12.52 22.08
CA SER A 172 14.49 13.64 21.13
C SER A 172 13.66 13.34 19.87
N LEU A 173 13.22 12.09 19.70
CA LEU A 173 12.55 11.63 18.48
C LEU A 173 11.17 12.30 18.32
N GLN A 174 10.98 12.93 17.16
CA GLN A 174 9.74 13.59 16.77
C GLN A 174 8.98 12.80 15.69
N GLN A 175 9.69 12.03 14.88
CA GLN A 175 9.11 11.31 13.75
C GLN A 175 9.62 9.88 13.70
N LEU A 176 8.67 8.93 13.77
CA LEU A 176 8.93 7.50 13.65
C LEU A 176 8.05 6.93 12.53
N TYR A 177 8.68 6.56 11.42
CA TYR A 177 8.04 6.00 10.25
C TYR A 177 8.46 4.55 10.05
N ILE A 178 7.55 3.62 10.37
CA ILE A 178 7.78 2.18 10.38
C ILE A 178 6.64 1.40 9.68
N ASP A 179 5.82 2.08 8.89
CA ASP A 179 4.74 1.44 8.15
C ASP A 179 5.26 0.48 7.09
N SER A 180 4.51 -0.60 6.83
CA SER A 180 4.85 -1.62 5.81
C SER A 180 6.25 -2.23 5.97
N SER A 181 6.78 -2.31 7.20
CA SER A 181 8.16 -2.73 7.46
C SER A 181 8.32 -4.23 7.67
N GLY A 182 7.23 -4.98 7.87
CA GLY A 182 7.26 -6.41 8.21
C GLY A 182 7.49 -6.72 9.69
N LEU A 183 7.50 -5.72 10.56
CA LEU A 183 7.67 -5.86 11.99
C LEU A 183 6.50 -6.61 12.64
N SER A 184 6.76 -7.29 13.75
CA SER A 184 5.79 -8.16 14.43
C SER A 184 5.88 -8.06 15.95
N GLY A 185 5.01 -8.81 16.65
CA GLY A 185 4.97 -8.83 18.11
C GLY A 185 4.36 -7.59 18.75
N PRO A 186 4.42 -7.47 20.07
CA PRO A 186 3.85 -6.33 20.78
C PRO A 186 4.65 -5.05 20.58
N ILE A 187 3.97 -3.90 20.62
CA ILE A 187 4.63 -2.59 20.64
C ILE A 187 5.21 -2.36 22.04
N PRO A 188 6.53 -2.14 22.20
CA PRO A 188 7.18 -2.04 23.51
C PRO A 188 6.68 -0.86 24.34
N GLN A 189 6.48 -1.10 25.66
CA GLN A 189 6.04 -0.08 26.62
C GLN A 189 7.06 1.06 26.77
N GLU A 190 8.34 0.80 26.50
CA GLU A 190 9.44 1.76 26.58
C GLU A 190 9.27 2.93 25.59
N LEU A 191 8.50 2.74 24.51
CA LEU A 191 8.17 3.84 23.60
C LEU A 191 7.34 4.95 24.30
N ALA A 192 6.79 4.70 25.48
CA ALA A 192 6.18 5.72 26.33
C ALA A 192 7.13 6.87 26.71
N ASN A 193 8.45 6.64 26.61
CA ASN A 193 9.47 7.66 26.90
C ASN A 193 9.63 8.69 25.77
N LEU A 194 9.09 8.43 24.58
CA LEU A 194 9.24 9.30 23.41
C LEU A 194 8.31 10.53 23.49
N LYS A 195 8.49 11.35 24.54
CA LYS A 195 7.59 12.48 24.81
C LYS A 195 7.60 13.59 23.77
N SER A 196 8.63 13.65 22.93
CA SER A 196 8.72 14.60 21.81
C SER A 196 8.05 14.11 20.52
N LEU A 197 7.50 12.88 20.51
CA LEU A 197 6.99 12.23 19.30
C LEU A 197 5.73 12.95 18.78
N GLN A 198 5.79 13.39 17.52
CA GLN A 198 4.71 14.07 16.80
C GLN A 198 4.07 13.17 15.75
N ASN A 199 4.85 12.33 15.09
CA ASN A 199 4.36 11.44 14.04
C ASN A 199 4.75 10.00 14.36
N LEU A 200 3.73 9.12 14.44
CA LEU A 200 3.90 7.67 14.53
C LEU A 200 3.14 7.00 13.40
N TRP A 201 3.86 6.55 12.36
CA TRP A 201 3.29 5.77 11.27
C TRP A 201 3.75 4.33 11.42
N ALA A 202 2.82 3.44 11.75
CA ALA A 202 3.10 2.04 12.06
C ALA A 202 2.10 1.08 11.42
N SER A 203 1.37 1.54 10.40
CA SER A 203 0.39 0.74 9.64
C SER A 203 1.06 -0.41 8.87
N ASP A 204 0.26 -1.40 8.45
CA ASP A 204 0.71 -2.54 7.64
C ASP A 204 1.93 -3.26 8.24
N ASN A 205 1.80 -3.62 9.53
CA ASN A 205 2.75 -4.45 10.26
C ASN A 205 2.01 -5.61 10.96
N GLN A 206 2.74 -6.59 11.44
CA GLN A 206 2.19 -7.73 12.16
C GLN A 206 2.21 -7.51 13.69
N PHE A 207 1.96 -6.26 14.14
CA PHE A 207 1.89 -5.96 15.56
C PHE A 207 0.70 -6.68 16.21
N THR A 208 0.94 -7.28 17.38
CA THR A 208 -0.02 -8.11 18.11
C THR A 208 -0.22 -7.62 19.55
N GLY A 209 -1.20 -8.19 20.24
CA GLY A 209 -1.55 -7.83 21.60
C GLY A 209 -2.51 -6.66 21.67
N LYS A 210 -2.74 -6.15 22.88
CA LYS A 210 -3.67 -5.05 23.10
C LYS A 210 -3.15 -3.73 22.56
N PHE A 211 -4.06 -2.87 22.13
CA PHE A 211 -3.73 -1.49 21.74
C PHE A 211 -2.99 -0.80 22.90
N PRO A 212 -1.79 -0.22 22.68
CA PRO A 212 -0.95 0.28 23.77
C PRO A 212 -1.55 1.51 24.46
N GLU A 213 -1.82 1.38 25.77
CA GLU A 213 -2.43 2.44 26.58
C GLU A 213 -1.52 3.68 26.71
N PHE A 214 -0.20 3.47 26.68
CA PHE A 214 0.79 4.54 26.82
C PHE A 214 0.74 5.56 25.68
N ILE A 215 0.19 5.22 24.51
CA ILE A 215 0.08 6.16 23.37
C ILE A 215 -0.64 7.44 23.82
N GLY A 216 -1.67 7.34 24.69
CA GLY A 216 -2.34 8.50 25.25
C GLY A 216 -1.46 9.41 26.13
N THR A 217 -0.24 9.00 26.45
CA THR A 217 0.73 9.82 27.19
C THR A 217 1.71 10.58 26.30
N LEU A 218 1.64 10.40 24.98
CA LEU A 218 2.49 11.05 23.97
C LEU A 218 1.79 12.33 23.46
N THR A 219 1.66 13.32 24.33
CA THR A 219 0.81 14.52 24.12
C THR A 219 1.25 15.45 23.00
N GLU A 220 2.46 15.24 22.44
CA GLU A 220 2.92 15.98 21.25
C GLU A 220 2.46 15.36 19.92
N LEU A 221 1.79 14.17 19.95
CA LEU A 221 1.34 13.50 18.73
C LEU A 221 0.36 14.36 17.92
N ARG A 222 0.65 14.40 16.61
CA ARG A 222 -0.12 15.08 15.57
C ARG A 222 -0.67 14.10 14.52
N ASP A 223 0.10 13.07 14.16
CA ASP A 223 -0.33 12.05 13.18
C ASP A 223 -0.04 10.64 13.74
N LEU A 224 -1.13 9.90 14.01
CA LEU A 224 -1.08 8.51 14.49
C LEU A 224 -1.72 7.59 13.44
N ARG A 225 -0.95 6.61 12.94
CA ARG A 225 -1.42 5.61 11.96
C ARG A 225 -1.11 4.19 12.44
N LEU A 226 -2.17 3.40 12.66
CA LEU A 226 -2.15 2.02 13.13
C LEU A 226 -3.21 1.16 12.41
N GLN A 227 -3.26 1.26 11.08
CA GLN A 227 -4.17 0.46 10.26
C GLN A 227 -3.49 -0.83 9.79
N GLY A 228 -4.25 -1.88 9.50
CA GLY A 228 -3.72 -3.12 8.92
C GLY A 228 -2.74 -3.87 9.84
N THR A 229 -2.93 -3.77 11.15
CA THR A 229 -2.19 -4.52 12.16
C THR A 229 -3.01 -5.69 12.70
N SER A 230 -2.45 -6.47 13.63
CA SER A 230 -3.17 -7.50 14.39
C SER A 230 -3.40 -7.07 15.85
N LEU A 231 -3.46 -5.78 16.12
CA LEU A 231 -3.74 -5.24 17.45
C LEU A 231 -5.20 -5.51 17.85
N GLU A 232 -5.40 -5.63 19.14
CA GLU A 232 -6.71 -5.89 19.74
C GLU A 232 -7.20 -4.67 20.51
N GLY A 233 -8.48 -4.35 20.33
CA GLY A 233 -9.16 -3.36 21.15
C GLY A 233 -9.35 -3.77 22.61
N PRO A 234 -9.95 -2.93 23.44
CA PRO A 234 -10.54 -1.65 23.06
C PRO A 234 -9.49 -0.56 22.85
N ILE A 235 -9.86 0.46 22.06
CA ILE A 235 -9.05 1.68 21.94
C ILE A 235 -9.06 2.38 23.30
N PRO A 236 -7.88 2.72 23.86
CA PRO A 236 -7.80 3.30 25.21
C PRO A 236 -8.45 4.67 25.31
N SER A 237 -9.19 4.90 26.39
CA SER A 237 -9.78 6.23 26.67
C SER A 237 -8.73 7.32 26.89
N SER A 238 -7.49 6.95 27.21
CA SER A 238 -6.35 7.88 27.35
C SER A 238 -6.00 8.62 26.07
N LEU A 239 -6.44 8.13 24.89
CA LEU A 239 -6.26 8.87 23.61
C LEU A 239 -6.94 10.25 23.61
N ARG A 240 -7.93 10.48 24.50
CA ARG A 240 -8.56 11.79 24.67
C ARG A 240 -7.60 12.91 25.09
N ASN A 241 -6.42 12.54 25.65
CA ASN A 241 -5.40 13.50 26.07
C ASN A 241 -4.56 14.05 24.90
N LEU A 242 -4.77 13.56 23.67
CA LEU A 242 -4.00 13.94 22.49
C LEU A 242 -4.61 15.13 21.76
N ASP A 243 -4.63 16.30 22.37
CA ASP A 243 -5.29 17.54 21.87
C ASP A 243 -4.61 18.16 20.65
N LYS A 244 -3.33 17.81 20.39
CA LYS A 244 -2.59 18.28 19.21
C LYS A 244 -2.83 17.41 17.97
N LEU A 245 -3.63 16.35 18.09
CA LEU A 245 -3.83 15.38 17.02
C LEU A 245 -4.56 16.03 15.84
N ASP A 246 -3.91 16.00 14.67
CA ASP A 246 -4.45 16.45 13.38
C ASP A 246 -4.98 15.28 12.54
N SER A 247 -4.29 14.13 12.62
CA SER A 247 -4.65 12.91 11.88
C SER A 247 -4.65 11.69 12.80
N LEU A 248 -5.81 11.02 12.88
CA LEU A 248 -5.98 9.75 13.60
C LEU A 248 -6.47 8.68 12.63
N ARG A 249 -5.66 7.64 12.42
CA ARG A 249 -6.00 6.52 11.53
C ARG A 249 -5.75 5.20 12.24
N ILE A 250 -6.82 4.59 12.70
CA ILE A 250 -6.84 3.25 13.30
C ILE A 250 -7.76 2.39 12.46
N GLY A 251 -7.40 1.14 12.24
CA GLY A 251 -8.24 0.22 11.46
C GLY A 251 -7.88 -1.24 11.69
N ASP A 252 -8.86 -2.09 11.38
CA ASP A 252 -8.71 -3.54 11.34
C ASP A 252 -8.35 -4.16 12.70
N LEU A 253 -8.93 -3.61 13.79
CA LEU A 253 -8.72 -4.10 15.14
C LEU A 253 -9.47 -5.41 15.40
N GLY A 254 -8.80 -6.33 16.12
CA GLY A 254 -9.40 -7.53 16.71
C GLY A 254 -9.94 -7.28 18.11
N GLY A 255 -10.25 -8.37 18.83
CA GLY A 255 -10.55 -8.36 20.28
C GLY A 255 -11.86 -7.70 20.67
N ALA A 256 -11.84 -6.88 21.71
CA ALA A 256 -13.03 -6.24 22.30
C ALA A 256 -13.51 -5.02 21.51
N ASP A 257 -14.78 -4.72 21.63
CA ASP A 257 -15.39 -3.54 21.01
C ASP A 257 -14.96 -2.26 21.75
N SER A 258 -14.91 -1.13 21.05
CA SER A 258 -14.56 0.19 21.56
C SER A 258 -15.76 1.14 21.45
N SER A 259 -15.92 2.08 22.39
CA SER A 259 -16.79 3.23 22.20
C SER A 259 -16.02 4.39 21.56
N LEU A 260 -16.72 5.46 21.15
CA LEU A 260 -16.10 6.70 20.69
C LEU A 260 -15.77 7.69 21.84
N ASP A 261 -15.90 7.26 23.11
CA ASP A 261 -15.73 8.15 24.29
C ASP A 261 -14.28 8.66 24.45
N PHE A 262 -13.31 8.05 23.74
CA PHE A 262 -11.94 8.57 23.69
C PHE A 262 -11.80 9.82 22.79
N LEU A 263 -12.80 10.10 21.94
CA LEU A 263 -12.88 11.36 21.21
C LEU A 263 -13.49 12.43 22.15
N GLY A 264 -12.80 13.54 22.34
CA GLY A 264 -13.29 14.57 23.25
C GLY A 264 -12.70 15.94 22.95
N SER A 265 -11.41 16.14 23.23
CA SER A 265 -10.74 17.45 23.14
C SER A 265 -9.96 17.67 21.85
N GLN A 266 -9.96 16.71 20.91
CA GLN A 266 -9.12 16.75 19.70
C GLN A 266 -9.67 17.70 18.63
N THR A 267 -9.89 18.94 18.98
CA THR A 267 -10.46 19.97 18.07
C THR A 267 -9.56 20.31 16.88
N SER A 268 -8.32 19.83 16.87
CA SER A 268 -7.36 19.98 15.78
C SER A 268 -7.52 18.96 14.66
N LEU A 269 -8.33 17.90 14.85
CA LEU A 269 -8.49 16.82 13.87
C LEU A 269 -8.97 17.32 12.52
N SER A 270 -8.20 17.02 11.48
CA SER A 270 -8.55 17.20 10.08
C SER A 270 -8.90 15.87 9.40
N ILE A 271 -8.32 14.76 9.87
CA ILE A 271 -8.56 13.39 9.36
C ILE A 271 -8.87 12.47 10.54
N LEU A 272 -10.04 11.83 10.51
CA LEU A 272 -10.44 10.79 11.47
C LEU A 272 -10.87 9.55 10.68
N ILE A 273 -10.07 8.49 10.76
CA ILE A 273 -10.34 7.18 10.16
C ILE A 273 -10.31 6.12 11.24
N LEU A 274 -11.46 5.53 11.53
CA LEU A 274 -11.66 4.43 12.48
C LEU A 274 -12.36 3.26 11.79
N ARG A 275 -12.00 3.00 10.53
CA ARG A 275 -12.63 1.97 9.71
C ARG A 275 -12.32 0.56 10.25
N ASN A 276 -13.34 -0.30 10.31
CA ASN A 276 -13.22 -1.70 10.76
C ASN A 276 -12.48 -1.85 12.09
N SER A 277 -12.79 -0.95 13.05
CA SER A 277 -12.11 -0.85 14.35
C SER A 277 -12.96 -1.36 15.52
N ARG A 278 -14.03 -2.13 15.22
CA ARG A 278 -14.97 -2.65 16.19
C ARG A 278 -15.59 -1.57 17.09
N ILE A 279 -15.81 -0.37 16.51
CA ILE A 279 -16.49 0.71 17.24
C ILE A 279 -17.96 0.37 17.38
N SER A 280 -18.47 0.50 18.59
CA SER A 280 -19.87 0.20 18.93
C SER A 280 -20.51 1.34 19.73
N GLY A 281 -21.83 1.32 19.87
CA GLY A 281 -22.59 2.36 20.56
C GLY A 281 -23.01 3.49 19.63
N GLN A 282 -23.35 4.62 20.19
CA GLN A 282 -23.80 5.80 19.42
C GLN A 282 -22.63 6.70 19.07
N ILE A 283 -22.80 7.52 18.03
CA ILE A 283 -21.88 8.61 17.72
C ILE A 283 -22.20 9.76 18.67
N PRO A 284 -21.24 10.19 19.54
CA PRO A 284 -21.47 11.27 20.48
C PRO A 284 -21.71 12.63 19.79
N ASP A 285 -22.58 13.47 20.32
CA ASP A 285 -22.82 14.82 19.79
C ASP A 285 -21.58 15.72 19.86
N GLU A 286 -20.68 15.47 20.82
CA GLU A 286 -19.40 16.17 20.98
C GLU A 286 -18.49 16.03 19.76
N THR A 287 -18.66 15.00 18.93
CA THR A 287 -17.92 14.89 17.66
C THR A 287 -18.16 16.08 16.74
N GLY A 288 -19.29 16.77 16.86
CA GLY A 288 -19.59 18.02 16.13
C GLY A 288 -18.69 19.21 16.47
N THR A 289 -17.76 19.08 17.42
CA THR A 289 -16.77 20.12 17.77
C THR A 289 -15.52 20.10 16.91
N PHE A 290 -15.36 19.11 16.02
CA PHE A 290 -14.14 18.96 15.18
C PHE A 290 -14.20 19.88 13.94
N LEU A 291 -14.10 21.20 14.17
CA LEU A 291 -14.31 22.23 13.13
C LEU A 291 -13.29 22.19 11.99
N LYS A 292 -12.16 21.51 12.15
CA LYS A 292 -11.14 21.37 11.11
C LYS A 292 -11.30 20.09 10.29
N LEU A 293 -12.27 19.24 10.63
CA LEU A 293 -12.43 17.92 10.02
C LEU A 293 -12.76 18.03 8.53
N GLN A 294 -11.96 17.35 7.72
CA GLN A 294 -12.09 17.28 6.26
C GLN A 294 -12.49 15.88 5.79
N LEU A 295 -12.08 14.85 6.55
CA LEU A 295 -12.40 13.47 6.26
C LEU A 295 -12.80 12.74 7.54
N LEU A 296 -14.01 12.14 7.52
CA LEU A 296 -14.55 11.26 8.55
C LEU A 296 -14.83 9.89 7.94
N ASP A 297 -14.14 8.84 8.42
CA ASP A 297 -14.40 7.45 8.03
C ASP A 297 -14.62 6.60 9.28
N LEU A 298 -15.88 6.28 9.56
CA LEU A 298 -16.35 5.38 10.61
C LEU A 298 -16.97 4.10 10.01
N SER A 299 -16.70 3.82 8.75
CA SER A 299 -17.30 2.69 8.03
C SER A 299 -16.88 1.33 8.59
N PHE A 300 -17.68 0.29 8.34
CA PHE A 300 -17.43 -1.10 8.75
C PHE A 300 -17.26 -1.27 10.26
N ASN A 301 -18.18 -0.67 11.05
CA ASN A 301 -18.21 -0.74 12.50
C ASN A 301 -19.57 -1.27 13.00
N LYS A 302 -19.84 -1.18 14.29
CA LYS A 302 -21.09 -1.58 14.96
C LYS A 302 -21.81 -0.38 15.56
N LEU A 303 -21.65 0.80 14.94
CA LEU A 303 -22.31 2.01 15.39
C LEU A 303 -23.83 1.88 15.23
N ALA A 304 -24.58 2.40 16.19
CA ALA A 304 -26.03 2.34 16.23
C ALA A 304 -26.62 3.72 16.57
N GLY A 305 -27.95 3.83 16.52
CA GLY A 305 -28.64 5.11 16.77
C GLY A 305 -28.60 6.04 15.57
N ASN A 306 -28.88 7.31 15.80
CA ASN A 306 -29.02 8.31 14.74
C ASN A 306 -27.68 8.94 14.35
N ILE A 307 -27.59 9.46 13.12
CA ILE A 307 -26.50 10.37 12.73
C ILE A 307 -26.73 11.68 13.50
N PRO A 308 -25.73 12.18 14.28
CA PRO A 308 -25.89 13.38 15.08
C PRO A 308 -26.21 14.63 14.26
N SER A 309 -27.14 15.42 14.71
CA SER A 309 -27.46 16.72 14.07
C SER A 309 -26.31 17.73 14.20
N SER A 310 -25.43 17.56 15.19
CA SER A 310 -24.20 18.35 15.38
C SER A 310 -23.22 18.23 14.18
N PHE A 311 -23.36 17.24 13.33
CA PHE A 311 -22.55 17.12 12.10
C PHE A 311 -22.77 18.27 11.10
N GLN A 312 -23.88 19.04 11.25
CA GLN A 312 -24.06 20.31 10.53
C GLN A 312 -22.94 21.34 10.81
N ASN A 313 -22.20 21.17 11.90
CA ASN A 313 -21.13 22.07 12.33
C ASN A 313 -19.77 21.82 11.67
N PHE A 314 -19.65 20.89 10.72
CA PHE A 314 -18.39 20.62 10.02
C PHE A 314 -18.20 21.51 8.80
N PRO A 315 -17.59 22.72 8.91
CA PRO A 315 -17.50 23.65 7.80
C PRO A 315 -16.54 23.23 6.70
N LEU A 316 -15.54 22.36 7.04
CA LEU A 316 -14.48 21.94 6.12
C LEU A 316 -14.63 20.50 5.64
N LEU A 317 -15.68 19.77 6.08
CA LEU A 317 -15.83 18.36 5.75
C LEU A 317 -16.10 18.16 4.27
N ARG A 318 -15.27 17.34 3.64
CA ARG A 318 -15.34 16.98 2.23
C ARG A 318 -15.76 15.53 2.00
N TYR A 319 -15.39 14.63 2.90
CA TYR A 319 -15.58 13.19 2.76
C TYR A 319 -16.18 12.62 4.04
N MET A 320 -17.34 11.97 3.94
CA MET A 320 -18.02 11.32 5.06
C MET A 320 -18.38 9.88 4.70
N TYR A 321 -17.80 8.93 5.42
CA TYR A 321 -18.02 7.48 5.23
C TYR A 321 -18.54 6.88 6.53
N LEU A 322 -19.81 6.51 6.52
CA LEU A 322 -20.53 5.87 7.63
C LEU A 322 -21.09 4.50 7.24
N GLY A 323 -20.75 4.02 6.05
CA GLY A 323 -21.28 2.78 5.47
C GLY A 323 -20.99 1.54 6.31
N SER A 324 -21.81 0.52 6.19
CA SER A 324 -21.69 -0.77 6.90
C SER A 324 -21.66 -0.59 8.43
N ASN A 325 -22.77 -0.09 8.98
CA ASN A 325 -23.03 0.10 10.40
C ASN A 325 -24.51 -0.24 10.73
N GLY A 326 -24.93 -0.03 11.96
CA GLY A 326 -26.30 -0.15 12.42
C GLY A 326 -27.00 1.22 12.62
N LEU A 327 -26.56 2.27 11.91
CA LEU A 327 -27.14 3.60 12.04
C LEU A 327 -28.57 3.62 11.50
N SER A 328 -29.48 4.25 12.26
CA SER A 328 -30.92 4.28 11.98
C SER A 328 -31.45 5.72 11.97
N GLY A 329 -32.76 5.86 11.71
CA GLY A 329 -33.39 7.18 11.62
C GLY A 329 -33.20 7.83 10.26
N GLU A 330 -33.52 9.12 10.18
CA GLU A 330 -33.42 9.92 8.96
C GLU A 330 -32.03 10.58 8.87
N ILE A 331 -31.58 10.88 7.65
CA ILE A 331 -30.39 11.70 7.46
C ILE A 331 -30.76 13.16 7.79
N PRO A 332 -30.07 13.81 8.77
CA PRO A 332 -30.34 15.19 9.10
C PRO A 332 -30.11 16.10 7.89
N ALA A 333 -31.10 16.93 7.55
CA ALA A 333 -31.09 17.77 6.35
C ALA A 333 -29.88 18.73 6.27
N ASN A 334 -29.36 19.14 7.41
CA ASN A 334 -28.31 20.15 7.52
C ASN A 334 -26.89 19.60 7.58
N ILE A 335 -26.67 18.24 7.47
CA ILE A 335 -25.31 17.68 7.50
C ILE A 335 -24.52 17.94 6.23
N ILE A 336 -25.19 18.39 5.16
CA ILE A 336 -24.52 18.71 3.90
C ILE A 336 -24.04 20.14 3.91
N SER A 337 -22.77 20.32 4.22
CA SER A 337 -22.07 21.56 3.99
C SER A 337 -21.83 21.79 2.49
N SER A 338 -21.60 23.06 2.08
CA SER A 338 -21.22 23.38 0.68
C SER A 338 -19.95 22.68 0.22
N ASN A 339 -19.11 22.24 1.14
CA ASN A 339 -17.81 21.62 0.87
C ASN A 339 -17.85 20.08 0.76
N LEU A 340 -18.95 19.43 1.17
CA LEU A 340 -19.04 17.97 1.13
C LEU A 340 -19.05 17.49 -0.33
N VAL A 341 -18.13 16.63 -0.69
CA VAL A 341 -17.95 16.05 -2.03
C VAL A 341 -18.44 14.61 -2.08
N SER A 342 -18.35 13.88 -0.98
CA SER A 342 -18.73 12.46 -0.93
C SER A 342 -19.42 12.10 0.37
N LEU A 343 -20.52 11.35 0.26
CA LEU A 343 -21.29 10.79 1.36
C LEU A 343 -21.55 9.29 1.11
N ASP A 344 -21.00 8.42 1.95
CA ASP A 344 -21.34 7.01 1.99
C ASP A 344 -22.08 6.68 3.28
N VAL A 345 -23.34 6.29 3.18
CA VAL A 345 -24.16 5.78 4.27
C VAL A 345 -24.72 4.40 3.97
N SER A 346 -24.14 3.72 2.99
CA SER A 346 -24.58 2.40 2.53
C SER A 346 -24.63 1.37 3.66
N PHE A 347 -25.46 0.35 3.49
CA PHE A 347 -25.60 -0.77 4.45
C PHE A 347 -25.85 -0.30 5.89
N ASN A 348 -26.82 0.61 6.05
CA ASN A 348 -27.36 1.06 7.33
C ASN A 348 -28.89 1.01 7.29
N PRO A 349 -29.59 0.72 8.40
CA PRO A 349 -31.05 0.76 8.46
C PRO A 349 -31.63 2.19 8.50
N LEU A 350 -30.99 3.12 7.77
CA LEU A 350 -31.48 4.50 7.59
C LEU A 350 -32.74 4.49 6.71
N PHE A 351 -33.69 5.40 7.02
CA PHE A 351 -34.96 5.51 6.32
C PHE A 351 -35.37 7.00 6.14
N GLY A 352 -36.57 7.23 5.61
CA GLY A 352 -37.11 8.56 5.37
C GLY A 352 -36.80 9.07 3.98
N LYS A 353 -36.99 10.38 3.76
CA LYS A 353 -36.79 11.03 2.47
C LYS A 353 -35.42 11.69 2.41
N LEU A 354 -34.81 11.60 1.25
CA LEU A 354 -33.58 12.33 1.01
C LEU A 354 -33.87 13.81 0.90
N PRO A 355 -33.24 14.69 1.74
CA PRO A 355 -33.44 16.14 1.70
C PRO A 355 -33.09 16.75 0.32
N LEU A 356 -33.83 17.77 -0.13
CA LEU A 356 -33.66 18.36 -1.47
C LEU A 356 -32.27 18.97 -1.74
N ASN A 357 -31.57 19.43 -0.70
CA ASN A 357 -30.20 19.97 -0.82
C ASN A 357 -29.15 18.91 -1.15
N PHE A 358 -29.51 17.64 -1.16
CA PHE A 358 -28.63 16.54 -1.61
C PHE A 358 -28.54 16.44 -3.13
N ALA A 359 -29.52 16.98 -3.87
CA ALA A 359 -29.49 17.05 -5.34
C ALA A 359 -28.61 18.20 -5.83
N ARG A 360 -27.32 18.12 -5.62
CA ARG A 360 -26.39 19.13 -6.12
C ARG A 360 -25.28 18.54 -6.99
N VAL A 361 -24.86 19.30 -7.98
CA VAL A 361 -23.72 18.95 -8.83
C VAL A 361 -22.44 18.84 -7.98
N GLY A 362 -21.70 17.77 -8.15
CA GLY A 362 -20.40 17.53 -7.49
C GLY A 362 -20.47 16.82 -6.13
N LEU A 363 -21.67 16.46 -5.65
CA LEU A 363 -21.82 15.55 -4.51
C LEU A 363 -22.02 14.13 -5.03
N SER A 364 -21.12 13.22 -4.68
CA SER A 364 -21.28 11.79 -4.96
C SER A 364 -21.80 11.07 -3.71
N MET A 365 -22.79 10.18 -3.88
CA MET A 365 -23.46 9.51 -2.77
C MET A 365 -23.58 8.01 -3.01
N ASN A 366 -23.39 7.24 -1.93
CA ASN A 366 -23.68 5.81 -1.90
C ASN A 366 -24.75 5.52 -0.82
N LEU A 367 -25.94 5.11 -1.26
CA LEU A 367 -27.11 4.80 -0.42
C LEU A 367 -27.49 3.33 -0.46
N VAL A 368 -26.67 2.47 -1.06
CA VAL A 368 -26.95 1.02 -1.22
C VAL A 368 -27.28 0.39 0.12
N GLY A 369 -28.29 -0.46 0.16
CA GLY A 369 -28.69 -1.18 1.39
C GLY A 369 -29.30 -0.28 2.48
N THR A 370 -29.81 0.92 2.14
CA THR A 370 -30.63 1.75 3.03
C THR A 370 -32.12 1.63 2.67
N SER A 371 -32.98 2.14 3.56
CA SER A 371 -34.43 2.28 3.33
C SER A 371 -34.84 3.71 2.97
N ILE A 372 -33.90 4.54 2.50
CA ILE A 372 -34.14 5.93 2.14
C ILE A 372 -34.94 5.98 0.85
N ASP A 373 -36.04 6.76 0.84
CA ASP A 373 -36.80 7.06 -0.35
C ASP A 373 -36.05 8.11 -1.21
N SER A 374 -35.41 7.62 -2.26
CA SER A 374 -34.64 8.44 -3.22
C SER A 374 -35.47 8.87 -4.45
N ASN A 375 -36.76 8.53 -4.51
CA ASN A 375 -37.65 8.76 -5.67
C ASN A 375 -37.72 10.22 -6.15
N SER A 376 -37.32 11.18 -5.32
CA SER A 376 -37.31 12.61 -5.66
C SER A 376 -36.01 13.07 -6.37
N LEU A 377 -34.95 12.27 -6.38
CA LEU A 377 -33.60 12.69 -6.80
C LEU A 377 -32.90 11.71 -7.74
N LEU A 378 -33.28 10.43 -7.70
CA LEU A 378 -32.74 9.39 -8.58
C LEU A 378 -33.84 8.98 -9.57
N ASP A 379 -33.43 8.60 -10.75
CA ASP A 379 -34.33 7.98 -11.73
C ASP A 379 -35.08 6.83 -11.07
N SER A 380 -36.36 6.66 -11.41
CA SER A 380 -37.24 5.63 -10.83
C SER A 380 -36.70 4.20 -10.97
N GLN A 381 -35.83 3.98 -11.98
CA GLN A 381 -35.10 2.71 -12.16
C GLN A 381 -34.03 2.51 -11.08
N ALA A 382 -33.23 3.53 -10.76
CA ALA A 382 -32.18 3.46 -9.75
C ALA A 382 -32.75 3.22 -8.34
N SER A 383 -33.94 3.77 -8.02
CA SER A 383 -34.60 3.53 -6.72
C SER A 383 -35.09 2.10 -6.53
N GLY A 384 -35.58 1.45 -7.59
CA GLY A 384 -35.97 0.03 -7.57
C GLY A 384 -34.75 -0.88 -7.32
N LEU A 385 -33.58 -0.55 -7.90
CA LEU A 385 -32.36 -1.32 -7.77
C LEU A 385 -31.74 -1.23 -6.36
N LEU A 386 -31.86 -0.07 -5.68
CA LEU A 386 -31.44 0.07 -4.28
C LEU A 386 -32.20 -0.91 -3.36
N GLN A 387 -33.45 -1.22 -3.69
CA GLN A 387 -34.25 -2.20 -2.94
C GLN A 387 -33.77 -3.64 -3.21
N CYS A 388 -33.31 -3.95 -4.44
CA CYS A 388 -32.79 -5.28 -4.80
C CYS A 388 -31.47 -5.62 -4.09
N ILE A 389 -30.67 -4.64 -3.75
CA ILE A 389 -29.38 -4.82 -3.07
C ILE A 389 -29.54 -4.99 -1.55
N ARG A 390 -30.75 -4.81 -1.00
CA ARG A 390 -31.04 -5.08 0.42
C ARG A 390 -31.08 -6.57 0.68
N GLN A 391 -30.37 -7.02 1.72
CA GLN A 391 -30.26 -8.44 2.07
C GLN A 391 -31.62 -9.15 2.35
N ASP A 392 -32.68 -8.39 2.68
CA ASP A 392 -33.97 -8.91 3.13
C ASP A 392 -35.13 -8.69 2.13
N SER A 393 -34.86 -8.21 0.91
CA SER A 393 -35.94 -7.95 -0.06
C SER A 393 -35.72 -8.75 -1.34
N GLU A 394 -36.75 -9.51 -1.74
CA GLU A 394 -36.78 -10.06 -3.10
C GLU A 394 -36.86 -8.92 -4.12
N CYS A 395 -36.16 -9.06 -5.23
CA CYS A 395 -36.21 -8.12 -6.37
C CYS A 395 -37.57 -8.17 -7.08
N SER A 396 -38.63 -7.67 -6.44
CA SER A 396 -40.02 -7.90 -6.83
C SER A 396 -40.59 -6.97 -7.90
N ASN A 397 -39.87 -5.95 -8.36
CA ASN A 397 -40.40 -4.86 -9.20
C ASN A 397 -39.79 -4.70 -10.61
N SER A 398 -38.93 -5.58 -11.04
CA SER A 398 -38.54 -5.65 -12.44
C SER A 398 -39.11 -6.94 -13.07
N LYS A 399 -39.42 -6.91 -14.38
CA LYS A 399 -39.63 -8.15 -15.13
C LYS A 399 -38.62 -9.18 -14.64
N PRO A 400 -39.00 -10.43 -14.39
CA PRO A 400 -38.03 -11.44 -14.00
C PRO A 400 -36.95 -11.46 -15.08
N LEU A 401 -35.82 -10.78 -14.79
CA LEU A 401 -34.59 -10.96 -15.52
C LEU A 401 -34.16 -12.38 -15.15
N SER A 402 -34.53 -13.36 -15.93
CA SER A 402 -34.01 -14.71 -15.81
C SER A 402 -32.60 -14.76 -16.35
N SER A 403 -31.72 -13.89 -15.78
CA SER A 403 -30.31 -13.88 -16.14
C SER A 403 -29.60 -15.00 -15.38
N THR A 404 -28.84 -15.78 -16.11
CA THR A 404 -28.01 -16.87 -15.55
C THR A 404 -26.51 -16.52 -15.61
N SER A 405 -26.17 -15.35 -16.13
CA SER A 405 -24.77 -14.91 -16.23
C SER A 405 -24.68 -13.42 -16.47
N PHE A 406 -23.54 -12.83 -16.10
CA PHE A 406 -23.10 -11.52 -16.51
C PHE A 406 -21.56 -11.46 -16.58
N ALA A 407 -21.03 -10.54 -17.37
CA ALA A 407 -19.58 -10.30 -17.45
C ALA A 407 -19.30 -8.81 -17.60
N ILE A 408 -18.35 -8.30 -16.84
CA ILE A 408 -18.05 -6.86 -16.71
C ILE A 408 -16.57 -6.61 -17.01
N LYS A 409 -16.27 -5.64 -17.87
CA LYS A 409 -14.93 -5.08 -18.08
C LYS A 409 -14.74 -3.92 -17.10
N CYS A 410 -14.08 -4.18 -15.98
CA CYS A 410 -13.93 -3.22 -14.90
C CYS A 410 -13.00 -2.03 -15.30
N GLY A 411 -13.52 -0.81 -15.21
CA GLY A 411 -12.80 0.42 -15.52
C GLY A 411 -12.47 0.61 -16.99
N GLY A 412 -13.21 -0.01 -17.93
CA GLY A 412 -12.93 0.09 -19.35
C GLY A 412 -14.11 -0.22 -20.24
N SER A 413 -13.97 0.07 -21.54
CA SER A 413 -14.97 -0.18 -22.56
C SER A 413 -15.18 -1.68 -22.78
N SER A 414 -16.35 -2.05 -23.31
CA SER A 414 -16.72 -3.45 -23.62
C SER A 414 -15.64 -4.17 -24.40
N GLN A 415 -15.46 -5.45 -24.12
CA GLN A 415 -14.45 -6.31 -24.76
C GLN A 415 -15.02 -7.69 -25.02
N THR A 416 -14.73 -8.25 -26.19
CA THR A 416 -15.02 -9.66 -26.48
C THR A 416 -13.75 -10.48 -26.32
N SER A 417 -13.79 -11.50 -25.47
CA SER A 417 -12.66 -12.40 -25.26
C SER A 417 -12.39 -13.31 -26.45
N ALA A 418 -11.22 -13.91 -26.51
CA ALA A 418 -10.85 -14.92 -27.52
C ALA A 418 -11.77 -16.15 -27.49
N SER A 419 -12.44 -16.41 -26.37
CA SER A 419 -13.45 -17.46 -26.22
C SER A 419 -14.87 -17.03 -26.64
N GLY A 420 -15.04 -15.79 -27.12
CA GLY A 420 -16.33 -15.26 -27.58
C GLY A 420 -17.24 -14.76 -26.46
N ILE A 421 -16.71 -14.55 -25.23
CA ILE A 421 -17.46 -13.96 -24.14
C ILE A 421 -17.42 -12.46 -24.26
N GLU A 422 -18.57 -11.83 -24.26
CA GLU A 422 -18.73 -10.39 -24.27
C GLU A 422 -18.72 -9.85 -22.82
N TYR A 423 -17.83 -8.90 -22.54
CA TYR A 423 -17.74 -8.20 -21.25
C TYR A 423 -18.30 -6.79 -21.43
N ASP A 424 -19.27 -6.44 -20.60
CA ASP A 424 -19.96 -5.15 -20.62
C ASP A 424 -19.03 -3.99 -20.29
N ASP A 425 -19.35 -2.81 -20.83
CA ASP A 425 -18.69 -1.54 -20.56
C ASP A 425 -18.93 -1.07 -19.13
N GLU A 426 -17.85 -0.83 -18.39
CA GLU A 426 -17.87 -0.15 -17.08
C GLU A 426 -16.81 0.97 -17.08
N SER A 427 -16.82 1.84 -18.10
CA SER A 427 -15.90 2.97 -18.25
C SER A 427 -16.33 4.22 -17.51
N GLU A 428 -17.42 4.18 -16.76
CA GLU A 428 -17.97 5.31 -16.02
C GLU A 428 -16.99 5.90 -15.02
N ILE A 429 -17.05 7.23 -14.84
CA ILE A 429 -16.20 7.93 -13.87
C ILE A 429 -16.84 7.82 -12.48
N LEU A 430 -16.35 6.88 -11.69
CA LEU A 430 -16.78 6.73 -10.30
C LEU A 430 -16.12 7.80 -9.41
N GLY A 431 -16.89 8.31 -8.44
CA GLY A 431 -16.40 9.19 -7.38
C GLY A 431 -15.97 8.45 -6.12
N ALA A 432 -15.62 9.21 -5.09
CA ALA A 432 -15.19 8.66 -3.80
C ALA A 432 -16.32 8.00 -2.96
N ALA A 433 -17.58 8.25 -3.32
CA ALA A 433 -18.75 7.50 -2.85
C ALA A 433 -19.77 7.48 -4.00
N SER A 434 -19.90 6.36 -4.69
CA SER A 434 -20.73 6.30 -5.89
C SER A 434 -21.41 4.95 -6.05
N LEU A 435 -22.55 4.98 -6.73
CA LEU A 435 -23.25 3.82 -7.24
C LEU A 435 -23.52 4.07 -8.74
N TYR A 436 -23.18 3.10 -9.56
CA TYR A 436 -23.52 3.04 -10.98
C TYR A 436 -24.23 1.74 -11.28
N THR A 437 -25.21 1.80 -12.17
CA THR A 437 -25.96 0.62 -12.66
C THR A 437 -25.83 0.54 -14.17
N SER A 438 -25.67 -0.68 -14.68
CA SER A 438 -25.65 -0.92 -16.12
C SER A 438 -26.95 -0.49 -16.80
N SER A 439 -26.89 -0.12 -18.06
CA SER A 439 -28.07 0.33 -18.84
C SER A 439 -29.17 -0.73 -18.97
N ASN A 440 -28.79 -2.01 -18.90
CA ASN A 440 -29.72 -3.16 -18.91
C ASN A 440 -30.19 -3.59 -17.50
N ASN A 441 -29.67 -2.95 -16.45
CA ASN A 441 -29.92 -3.27 -15.03
C ASN A 441 -29.54 -4.70 -14.60
N GLU A 442 -28.62 -5.33 -15.29
CA GLU A 442 -28.16 -6.70 -14.95
C GLU A 442 -27.07 -6.70 -13.88
N TRP A 443 -26.34 -5.58 -13.75
CA TRP A 443 -25.31 -5.42 -12.73
C TRP A 443 -25.20 -3.98 -12.26
N ALA A 444 -24.56 -3.82 -11.11
CA ALA A 444 -24.23 -2.52 -10.54
C ALA A 444 -22.83 -2.54 -9.92
N VAL A 445 -22.23 -1.36 -9.73
CA VAL A 445 -20.96 -1.19 -9.00
C VAL A 445 -21.10 -0.05 -8.01
N SER A 446 -20.61 -0.25 -6.79
CA SER A 446 -20.45 0.80 -5.80
C SER A 446 -19.01 0.94 -5.36
N ASN A 447 -18.60 2.18 -5.15
CA ASN A 447 -17.26 2.54 -4.67
C ASN A 447 -17.37 3.47 -3.46
N ALA A 448 -16.56 3.22 -2.42
CA ALA A 448 -16.43 4.08 -1.25
C ALA A 448 -14.98 4.20 -0.84
N GLY A 449 -14.54 5.41 -0.53
CA GLY A 449 -13.19 5.73 -0.07
C GLY A 449 -12.48 6.76 -0.95
N ASN A 450 -11.61 7.54 -0.33
CA ASN A 450 -10.82 8.58 -0.99
C ASN A 450 -9.32 8.25 -0.87
N PHE A 451 -8.59 8.33 -2.00
CA PHE A 451 -7.13 8.22 -2.01
C PHE A 451 -6.51 9.45 -1.36
N ILE A 452 -6.00 9.28 -0.15
CA ILE A 452 -5.44 10.36 0.66
C ILE A 452 -4.06 10.73 0.10
N SER A 453 -3.81 12.05 -0.01
CA SER A 453 -2.53 12.61 -0.45
C SER A 453 -2.15 12.34 -1.91
N ASN A 454 -3.10 11.97 -2.79
CA ASN A 454 -2.84 11.94 -4.22
C ASN A 454 -2.81 13.38 -4.77
N PRO A 455 -1.66 13.89 -5.24
CA PRO A 455 -1.53 15.28 -5.69
C PRO A 455 -2.34 15.57 -6.97
N ASN A 456 -2.67 14.54 -7.75
CA ASN A 456 -3.43 14.66 -8.99
C ASN A 456 -4.94 14.47 -8.81
N GLY A 457 -5.39 14.36 -7.56
CA GLY A 457 -6.76 14.00 -7.22
C GLY A 457 -7.01 12.48 -7.28
N PRO A 458 -8.18 12.02 -6.78
CA PRO A 458 -8.50 10.61 -6.75
C PRO A 458 -8.78 10.07 -8.16
N VAL A 459 -8.07 9.00 -8.54
CA VAL A 459 -8.29 8.25 -9.77
C VAL A 459 -8.73 6.84 -9.41
N TYR A 460 -9.91 6.44 -9.87
CA TYR A 460 -10.51 5.13 -9.55
C TYR A 460 -10.39 4.12 -10.70
N THR A 461 -9.55 4.41 -11.68
CA THR A 461 -9.26 3.51 -12.80
C THR A 461 -7.76 3.51 -13.08
N ALA A 462 -7.15 2.34 -12.96
CA ALA A 462 -5.78 2.12 -13.40
C ALA A 462 -5.75 1.81 -14.90
N ARG A 463 -4.70 2.24 -15.60
CA ARG A 463 -4.51 2.00 -17.04
C ARG A 463 -3.05 1.76 -17.39
N THR A 464 -2.83 0.87 -18.37
CA THR A 464 -1.50 0.63 -18.95
C THR A 464 -1.60 0.42 -20.46
N GLU A 465 -0.59 0.89 -21.19
CA GLU A 465 -0.43 0.58 -22.62
C GLU A 465 0.46 -0.66 -22.83
N SER A 466 1.04 -1.21 -21.75
CA SER A 466 1.88 -2.39 -21.84
C SER A 466 1.08 -3.63 -22.21
N GLN A 467 1.71 -4.54 -22.94
CA GLN A 467 1.14 -5.85 -23.18
C GLN A 467 1.04 -6.65 -21.87
N ILE A 468 -0.11 -7.28 -21.66
CA ILE A 468 -0.32 -8.21 -20.54
C ILE A 468 -0.02 -9.63 -21.04
N ILE A 469 0.86 -10.31 -20.34
CA ILE A 469 1.30 -11.67 -20.68
C ILE A 469 0.51 -12.73 -19.91
N GLY A 470 0.59 -13.98 -20.37
CA GLY A 470 -0.11 -15.10 -19.74
C GLY A 470 -1.58 -15.23 -20.16
N THR A 471 -2.01 -14.49 -21.18
CA THR A 471 -3.39 -14.53 -21.70
C THR A 471 -3.42 -14.26 -23.20
N LEU A 472 -4.48 -14.72 -23.88
CA LEU A 472 -4.84 -14.32 -25.24
C LEU A 472 -5.66 -13.03 -25.25
N ASP A 473 -6.19 -12.62 -24.10
CA ASP A 473 -7.10 -11.48 -23.91
C ASP A 473 -6.38 -10.28 -23.26
N SER A 474 -5.23 -9.87 -23.79
CA SER A 474 -4.41 -8.79 -23.21
C SER A 474 -5.21 -7.50 -22.97
N GLU A 475 -6.11 -7.14 -23.89
CA GLU A 475 -6.94 -5.93 -23.78
C GLU A 475 -7.87 -5.94 -22.57
N LEU A 476 -8.34 -7.15 -22.15
CA LEU A 476 -9.18 -7.30 -20.97
C LEU A 476 -8.50 -6.83 -19.68
N TYR A 477 -7.16 -6.78 -19.64
CA TYR A 477 -6.38 -6.46 -18.45
C TYR A 477 -5.67 -5.09 -18.51
N LYS A 478 -5.78 -4.35 -19.64
CA LYS A 478 -5.11 -3.03 -19.78
C LYS A 478 -5.73 -1.94 -18.93
N THR A 479 -6.98 -2.12 -18.48
CA THR A 479 -7.62 -1.26 -17.50
C THR A 479 -8.09 -2.10 -16.31
N ALA A 480 -8.18 -1.45 -15.16
CA ALA A 480 -8.73 -2.06 -13.96
C ALA A 480 -9.43 -1.00 -13.11
N ARG A 481 -10.51 -1.38 -12.44
CA ARG A 481 -11.12 -0.55 -11.41
C ARG A 481 -10.29 -0.65 -10.13
N VAL A 482 -10.01 0.50 -9.50
CA VAL A 482 -9.31 0.59 -8.22
C VAL A 482 -10.15 1.37 -7.21
N SER A 483 -9.95 1.09 -5.93
CA SER A 483 -10.66 1.77 -4.84
C SER A 483 -9.73 2.05 -3.66
N ALA A 484 -10.01 3.11 -2.93
CA ALA A 484 -9.24 3.44 -1.73
C ALA A 484 -9.71 2.69 -0.47
N SER A 485 -10.87 2.03 -0.51
CA SER A 485 -11.43 1.34 0.65
C SER A 485 -12.30 0.14 0.24
N SER A 486 -13.48 0.39 -0.34
CA SER A 486 -14.49 -0.63 -0.62
C SER A 486 -14.97 -0.49 -2.06
N LEU A 487 -14.90 -1.58 -2.81
CA LEU A 487 -15.41 -1.71 -4.17
C LEU A 487 -16.31 -2.94 -4.21
N ARG A 488 -17.58 -2.75 -4.59
CA ARG A 488 -18.53 -3.86 -4.71
C ARG A 488 -19.15 -3.91 -6.08
N TYR A 489 -19.28 -5.10 -6.61
CA TYR A 489 -20.05 -5.41 -7.81
C TYR A 489 -21.23 -6.28 -7.44
N TYR A 490 -22.37 -5.99 -8.03
CA TYR A 490 -23.63 -6.69 -7.81
C TYR A 490 -24.14 -7.25 -9.13
N GLY A 491 -24.40 -8.55 -9.20
CA GLY A 491 -25.24 -9.13 -10.24
C GLY A 491 -26.69 -9.06 -9.80
N LEU A 492 -27.57 -8.54 -10.64
CA LEU A 492 -28.96 -8.22 -10.31
C LEU A 492 -29.93 -9.11 -11.08
N GLY A 493 -30.99 -9.56 -10.42
CA GLY A 493 -32.06 -10.37 -11.05
C GLY A 493 -31.62 -11.77 -11.51
N LEU A 494 -30.57 -12.32 -10.89
CA LEU A 494 -30.06 -13.65 -11.18
C LEU A 494 -31.05 -14.74 -10.72
N GLU A 495 -31.14 -15.82 -11.46
CA GLU A 495 -31.84 -17.02 -10.98
C GLU A 495 -31.15 -17.56 -9.71
N ASN A 496 -31.96 -18.02 -8.74
CA ASN A 496 -31.38 -18.66 -7.56
C ASN A 496 -30.70 -19.97 -7.95
N GLY A 497 -29.52 -20.23 -7.39
CA GLY A 497 -28.74 -21.41 -7.73
C GLY A 497 -27.26 -21.28 -7.42
N LYS A 498 -26.51 -22.26 -7.93
CA LYS A 498 -25.02 -22.22 -7.82
C LYS A 498 -24.42 -21.54 -9.03
N TYR A 499 -23.40 -20.75 -8.77
CA TYR A 499 -22.68 -19.96 -9.77
C TYR A 499 -21.17 -20.16 -9.66
N THR A 500 -20.53 -20.09 -10.80
CA THR A 500 -19.08 -19.92 -10.91
C THR A 500 -18.80 -18.43 -11.04
N VAL A 501 -17.90 -17.91 -10.20
CA VAL A 501 -17.43 -16.52 -10.21
C VAL A 501 -15.95 -16.50 -10.61
N GLU A 502 -15.64 -15.91 -11.75
CA GLU A 502 -14.28 -15.72 -12.27
C GLU A 502 -13.87 -14.26 -12.08
N LEU A 503 -12.80 -14.05 -11.34
CA LEU A 503 -12.23 -12.72 -11.07
C LEU A 503 -10.89 -12.60 -11.80
N HIS A 504 -10.79 -11.59 -12.66
CA HIS A 504 -9.64 -11.35 -13.52
C HIS A 504 -8.80 -10.21 -12.98
N PHE A 505 -7.50 -10.45 -12.80
CA PHE A 505 -6.55 -9.52 -12.21
C PHE A 505 -5.27 -9.40 -13.05
N ALA A 506 -4.69 -8.21 -13.05
CA ALA A 506 -3.30 -7.97 -13.40
C ALA A 506 -2.80 -6.76 -12.61
N GLU A 507 -1.63 -6.84 -11.95
CA GLU A 507 -1.02 -5.66 -11.37
C GLU A 507 -0.41 -4.82 -12.50
N ILE A 508 -0.98 -3.64 -12.74
CA ILE A 508 -0.63 -2.78 -13.88
C ILE A 508 -0.04 -1.42 -13.48
N GLU A 509 -0.05 -1.08 -12.19
CA GLU A 509 0.50 0.17 -11.68
C GLU A 509 1.87 -0.01 -11.01
N MET A 510 2.06 -1.10 -10.25
CA MET A 510 3.31 -1.43 -9.59
C MET A 510 4.19 -2.26 -10.55
N GLY A 511 5.48 -1.92 -10.64
CA GLY A 511 6.46 -2.66 -11.44
C GLY A 511 7.01 -3.89 -10.72
N ASP A 512 7.89 -4.65 -11.38
CA ASP A 512 8.66 -5.70 -10.73
C ASP A 512 9.80 -5.11 -9.88
N PRO A 513 10.30 -5.83 -8.86
CA PRO A 513 11.19 -5.28 -7.82
C PRO A 513 12.66 -5.10 -8.28
N TYR A 514 12.88 -4.68 -9.52
CA TYR A 514 14.21 -4.33 -10.06
C TYR A 514 14.61 -2.87 -9.76
N SER A 515 13.67 -2.07 -9.29
CA SER A 515 13.81 -0.68 -8.90
C SER A 515 13.00 -0.44 -7.64
N TRP A 516 13.33 0.58 -6.87
CA TRP A 516 12.55 0.96 -5.68
C TRP A 516 11.05 1.19 -5.99
N ARG A 517 10.73 1.60 -7.22
CA ARG A 517 9.33 1.78 -7.66
C ARG A 517 8.56 0.48 -7.78
N GLY A 518 9.26 -0.65 -7.89
CA GLY A 518 8.68 -1.98 -7.91
C GLY A 518 8.60 -2.67 -6.55
N LEU A 519 9.04 -2.02 -5.46
CA LEU A 519 8.94 -2.56 -4.10
C LEU A 519 7.55 -2.36 -3.48
N GLY A 520 6.61 -1.77 -4.23
CA GLY A 520 5.23 -1.62 -3.80
C GLY A 520 4.53 -2.97 -3.60
N ARG A 521 3.63 -3.04 -2.62
CA ARG A 521 2.79 -4.22 -2.35
C ARG A 521 1.34 -3.78 -2.26
N ARG A 522 0.49 -4.31 -3.15
CA ARG A 522 -0.96 -4.15 -3.09
C ARG A 522 -1.56 -5.35 -2.38
N LEU A 523 -2.23 -5.12 -1.25
CA LEU A 523 -2.89 -6.16 -0.46
C LEU A 523 -4.33 -5.78 -0.23
N PHE A 524 -5.26 -6.72 -0.48
CA PHE A 524 -6.69 -6.52 -0.21
C PHE A 524 -7.40 -7.86 0.01
N ASP A 525 -8.57 -7.81 0.61
CA ASP A 525 -9.43 -8.97 0.81
C ASP A 525 -10.51 -9.03 -0.27
N VAL A 526 -10.98 -10.23 -0.59
CA VAL A 526 -12.12 -10.46 -1.48
C VAL A 526 -13.16 -11.29 -0.77
N TYR A 527 -14.42 -10.84 -0.88
CA TYR A 527 -15.58 -11.50 -0.34
C TYR A 527 -16.57 -11.80 -1.47
N ILE A 528 -17.23 -12.94 -1.43
CA ILE A 528 -18.33 -13.30 -2.31
C ILE A 528 -19.50 -13.74 -1.44
N GLN A 529 -20.67 -13.11 -1.60
CA GLN A 529 -21.87 -13.36 -0.77
C GLN A 529 -21.60 -13.22 0.75
N GLY A 530 -20.68 -12.30 1.14
CA GLY A 530 -20.27 -12.07 2.51
C GLY A 530 -19.17 -12.99 3.04
N ASP A 531 -18.86 -14.09 2.38
CA ASP A 531 -17.80 -15.01 2.74
C ASP A 531 -16.45 -14.54 2.19
N ARG A 532 -15.40 -14.45 3.04
CA ARG A 532 -14.06 -14.06 2.62
C ARG A 532 -13.37 -15.20 1.89
N VAL A 533 -13.23 -15.06 0.56
CA VAL A 533 -12.61 -16.07 -0.33
C VAL A 533 -11.11 -15.83 -0.55
N LEU A 534 -10.62 -14.58 -0.43
CA LEU A 534 -9.20 -14.24 -0.45
C LEU A 534 -8.89 -13.28 0.70
N ARG A 535 -7.77 -13.54 1.39
CA ARG A 535 -7.26 -12.70 2.46
C ARG A 535 -5.87 -12.19 2.11
N ASP A 536 -5.61 -10.90 2.36
CA ASP A 536 -4.31 -10.27 2.10
C ASP A 536 -3.78 -10.60 0.70
N PHE A 537 -4.69 -10.60 -0.29
CA PHE A 537 -4.41 -11.05 -1.65
C PHE A 537 -3.47 -10.08 -2.36
N ASN A 538 -2.37 -10.63 -2.88
CA ASN A 538 -1.36 -9.91 -3.66
C ASN A 538 -1.37 -10.42 -5.11
N VAL A 539 -1.92 -9.62 -6.01
CA VAL A 539 -2.03 -9.96 -7.44
C VAL A 539 -0.66 -10.24 -8.07
N GLN A 540 0.33 -9.38 -7.80
CA GLN A 540 1.68 -9.49 -8.36
C GLN A 540 2.38 -10.78 -7.90
N ALA A 541 2.31 -11.09 -6.60
CA ALA A 541 2.91 -12.29 -6.04
C ALA A 541 2.28 -13.56 -6.60
N GLU A 542 0.95 -13.61 -6.68
CA GLU A 542 0.20 -14.77 -7.19
C GLU A 542 0.34 -14.97 -8.71
N ALA A 543 0.47 -13.88 -9.47
CA ALA A 543 0.70 -13.93 -10.92
C ALA A 543 2.17 -14.23 -11.26
N GLY A 544 3.09 -14.15 -10.28
CA GLY A 544 4.54 -14.29 -10.49
C GLY A 544 5.18 -13.11 -11.20
N GLY A 545 4.62 -11.91 -11.04
CA GLY A 545 5.13 -10.64 -11.57
C GLY A 545 4.04 -9.67 -11.99
N SER A 546 4.46 -8.46 -12.33
CA SER A 546 3.59 -7.40 -12.84
C SER A 546 3.19 -7.65 -14.29
N LYS A 547 2.06 -7.07 -14.72
CA LYS A 547 1.54 -7.16 -16.08
C LYS A 547 1.33 -8.60 -16.56
N ARG A 548 0.95 -9.48 -15.64
CA ARG A 548 0.60 -10.87 -15.89
C ARG A 548 -0.87 -11.09 -15.53
N ALA A 549 -1.59 -11.73 -16.44
CA ALA A 549 -2.97 -12.10 -16.21
C ALA A 549 -3.09 -13.20 -15.16
N LEU A 550 -4.02 -13.03 -14.24
CA LEU A 550 -4.37 -13.99 -13.22
C LEU A 550 -5.88 -14.13 -13.14
N VAL A 551 -6.39 -15.34 -13.16
CA VAL A 551 -7.81 -15.63 -12.95
C VAL A 551 -7.97 -16.45 -11.68
N LYS A 552 -8.88 -16.01 -10.81
CA LYS A 552 -9.32 -16.76 -9.61
C LYS A 552 -10.77 -17.17 -9.81
N THR A 553 -11.07 -18.44 -9.59
CA THR A 553 -12.40 -19.02 -9.80
C THR A 553 -12.95 -19.52 -8.48
N PHE A 554 -14.21 -19.16 -8.20
CA PHE A 554 -14.92 -19.52 -6.98
C PHE A 554 -16.32 -20.06 -7.30
N GLU A 555 -16.87 -20.83 -6.39
CA GLU A 555 -18.28 -21.21 -6.41
C GLU A 555 -19.04 -20.39 -5.36
N ALA A 556 -20.21 -19.89 -5.71
CA ALA A 556 -21.09 -19.16 -4.81
C ALA A 556 -22.56 -19.54 -5.05
N SER A 557 -23.41 -19.31 -4.05
CA SER A 557 -24.85 -19.55 -4.15
C SER A 557 -25.62 -18.23 -4.13
N VAL A 558 -26.49 -18.03 -5.09
CA VAL A 558 -27.50 -16.97 -5.11
C VAL A 558 -28.79 -17.49 -4.55
N ASN A 559 -29.28 -16.86 -3.46
CA ASN A 559 -30.52 -17.26 -2.79
C ASN A 559 -31.62 -16.18 -2.87
N ASN A 560 -31.26 -14.94 -3.17
CA ASN A 560 -32.14 -13.76 -3.20
C ASN A 560 -31.96 -12.92 -4.46
N THR A 561 -31.68 -13.57 -5.60
CA THR A 561 -31.53 -12.93 -6.93
C THR A 561 -30.36 -11.95 -7.07
N VAL A 562 -29.53 -11.78 -6.06
CA VAL A 562 -28.38 -10.87 -6.07
C VAL A 562 -27.09 -11.63 -5.81
N MET A 563 -26.04 -11.36 -6.62
CA MET A 563 -24.67 -11.75 -6.38
C MET A 563 -23.90 -10.53 -5.87
N ASP A 564 -23.27 -10.62 -4.70
CA ASP A 564 -22.37 -9.57 -4.14
C ASP A 564 -20.92 -10.03 -4.21
N VAL A 565 -20.07 -9.26 -4.91
CA VAL A 565 -18.62 -9.44 -4.97
C VAL A 565 -17.96 -8.19 -4.40
N HIS A 566 -17.32 -8.31 -3.25
CA HIS A 566 -16.76 -7.20 -2.50
C HIS A 566 -15.23 -7.30 -2.40
N PHE A 567 -14.55 -6.26 -2.85
CA PHE A 567 -13.11 -6.05 -2.70
C PHE A 567 -12.88 -5.02 -1.62
N PHE A 568 -12.10 -5.35 -0.61
CA PHE A 568 -11.94 -4.54 0.60
C PHE A 568 -10.48 -4.30 0.95
N TRP A 569 -10.12 -3.04 1.18
CA TRP A 569 -8.80 -2.70 1.67
C TRP A 569 -8.76 -2.65 3.20
N ALA A 570 -8.02 -3.58 3.80
CA ALA A 570 -7.86 -3.74 5.24
C ALA A 570 -6.63 -2.97 5.79
N GLY A 571 -6.30 -1.81 5.23
CA GLY A 571 -5.18 -0.98 5.70
C GLY A 571 -3.79 -1.56 5.44
N LYS A 572 -3.68 -2.61 4.60
CA LYS A 572 -2.45 -3.34 4.34
C LYS A 572 -1.85 -3.01 2.98
N GLY A 573 -0.55 -3.31 2.86
CA GLY A 573 0.26 -2.97 1.69
C GLY A 573 0.81 -1.55 1.73
N THR A 574 1.70 -1.23 0.80
CA THR A 574 2.34 0.09 0.74
C THR A 574 1.36 1.14 0.21
N CYS A 575 1.39 2.36 0.77
CA CYS A 575 0.49 3.45 0.37
C CYS A 575 1.04 4.34 -0.76
N CYS A 576 2.37 4.24 -1.00
CA CYS A 576 3.08 5.37 -1.58
C CYS A 576 4.15 4.95 -2.60
N ILE A 577 4.09 3.74 -3.13
CA ILE A 577 5.00 3.17 -4.11
C ILE A 577 4.17 2.66 -5.30
N PRO A 578 4.50 3.07 -6.53
CA PRO A 578 5.56 3.98 -6.97
C PRO A 578 5.28 5.47 -6.70
N TYR A 579 4.04 5.85 -6.36
CA TYR A 579 3.61 7.22 -6.01
C TYR A 579 2.48 7.17 -4.98
N GLN A 580 2.24 8.31 -4.34
CA GLN A 580 1.21 8.43 -3.31
C GLN A 580 -0.18 8.11 -3.87
N GLY A 581 -0.95 7.30 -3.12
CA GLY A 581 -2.28 6.86 -3.53
C GLY A 581 -2.31 5.56 -4.33
N THR A 582 -1.17 4.87 -4.51
CA THR A 582 -1.13 3.54 -5.15
C THR A 582 -1.34 2.45 -4.10
N TYR A 583 -2.60 2.15 -3.79
CA TYR A 583 -3.00 1.10 -2.83
C TYR A 583 -4.45 0.67 -3.06
N GLY A 584 -4.95 -0.23 -2.23
CA GLY A 584 -6.33 -0.70 -2.24
C GLY A 584 -6.63 -1.75 -3.31
N PRO A 585 -7.86 -2.26 -3.39
CA PRO A 585 -8.24 -3.29 -4.35
C PRO A 585 -8.12 -2.85 -5.80
N LEU A 586 -7.86 -3.83 -6.66
CA LEU A 586 -7.77 -3.69 -8.10
C LEU A 586 -8.43 -4.91 -8.76
N VAL A 587 -9.29 -4.72 -9.77
CA VAL A 587 -9.89 -5.79 -10.56
C VAL A 587 -10.04 -5.36 -12.02
N SER A 588 -9.70 -6.26 -12.96
CA SER A 588 -9.72 -5.98 -14.41
C SER A 588 -11.03 -6.42 -15.08
N ALA A 589 -11.58 -7.57 -14.67
CA ALA A 589 -12.87 -8.04 -15.15
C ALA A 589 -13.50 -9.06 -14.17
N ILE A 590 -14.81 -9.21 -14.25
CA ILE A 590 -15.60 -10.16 -13.48
C ILE A 590 -16.49 -10.91 -14.44
N ARG A 591 -16.57 -12.24 -14.30
CA ARG A 591 -17.55 -13.09 -14.97
C ARG A 591 -18.25 -13.97 -13.97
N VAL A 592 -19.56 -14.02 -14.06
CA VAL A 592 -20.43 -14.88 -13.24
C VAL A 592 -21.29 -15.70 -14.17
N SER A 593 -21.37 -17.00 -13.95
CA SER A 593 -22.23 -17.91 -14.76
C SER A 593 -22.80 -19.01 -13.90
N GLN A 594 -24.10 -19.32 -14.12
CA GLN A 594 -24.79 -20.39 -13.40
C GLN A 594 -24.16 -21.74 -13.74
N VAL A 595 -23.97 -22.58 -12.72
CA VAL A 595 -23.56 -23.97 -12.93
C VAL A 595 -24.79 -24.75 -13.43
N SER A 596 -24.76 -25.15 -14.71
CA SER A 596 -25.88 -25.95 -15.29
C SER A 596 -26.09 -27.23 -14.50
N SER A 597 -27.30 -27.43 -14.04
CA SER A 597 -27.73 -28.65 -13.32
C SER A 597 -27.74 -29.91 -14.23
N ASP A 598 -27.47 -29.79 -15.51
CA ASP A 598 -27.53 -30.88 -16.49
C ASP A 598 -26.32 -31.84 -16.45
N GLY A 599 -25.54 -31.84 -15.38
CA GLY A 599 -24.40 -32.76 -15.18
C GLY A 599 -24.70 -34.12 -14.61
N PHE A 600 -25.96 -34.44 -14.22
CA PHE A 600 -26.39 -35.79 -13.75
C PHE A 600 -27.37 -36.50 -14.68
N GLY A 601 -27.42 -36.12 -15.94
CA GLY A 601 -28.05 -36.91 -16.98
C GLY A 601 -27.07 -37.98 -17.49
N SER A 602 -27.44 -39.25 -17.35
CA SER A 602 -26.72 -40.45 -17.81
C SER A 602 -26.26 -40.33 -19.28
N GLY A 603 -25.26 -39.53 -19.53
CA GLY A 603 -24.54 -39.48 -20.79
C GLY A 603 -23.58 -40.65 -20.85
N LYS A 604 -23.85 -41.64 -21.71
CA LYS A 604 -22.90 -42.68 -22.09
C LYS A 604 -21.56 -42.00 -22.39
N ARG A 605 -20.61 -42.14 -21.48
CA ARG A 605 -19.21 -41.73 -21.70
C ARG A 605 -18.73 -42.34 -23.01
N ASP A 606 -18.46 -41.50 -23.99
CA ASP A 606 -17.78 -41.89 -25.22
C ASP A 606 -16.33 -42.28 -24.86
N LYS A 607 -16.17 -43.52 -24.41
CA LYS A 607 -14.86 -44.14 -24.11
C LYS A 607 -13.91 -44.13 -25.30
N LYS A 608 -14.37 -43.78 -26.50
CA LYS A 608 -13.54 -43.72 -27.71
C LYS A 608 -12.65 -42.45 -27.82
N ARG A 609 -12.99 -41.32 -27.15
CA ARG A 609 -12.15 -40.10 -27.22
C ARG A 609 -11.04 -40.07 -26.18
N ALA A 610 -11.29 -40.57 -24.97
CA ALA A 610 -10.25 -40.68 -23.93
C ALA A 610 -9.13 -41.65 -24.31
N GLY A 611 -9.46 -42.76 -24.99
CA GLY A 611 -8.44 -43.71 -25.46
C GLY A 611 -7.52 -43.16 -26.55
N LYS A 612 -8.00 -42.24 -27.42
CA LYS A 612 -7.13 -41.60 -28.44
C LYS A 612 -6.14 -40.62 -27.86
N ILE A 613 -6.52 -39.83 -26.84
CA ILE A 613 -5.62 -38.85 -26.20
C ILE A 613 -4.59 -39.57 -25.35
N ALA A 614 -4.97 -40.63 -24.60
CA ALA A 614 -4.03 -41.43 -23.85
C ALA A 614 -3.05 -42.17 -24.75
N GLY A 615 -3.48 -42.72 -25.92
CA GLY A 615 -2.64 -43.39 -26.88
C GLY A 615 -1.61 -42.47 -27.52
N VAL A 616 -1.95 -41.23 -27.83
CA VAL A 616 -1.00 -40.25 -28.38
C VAL A 616 0.04 -39.83 -27.33
N ALA A 617 -0.34 -39.63 -26.08
CA ALA A 617 0.58 -39.26 -25.01
C ALA A 617 1.62 -40.38 -24.72
N VAL A 618 1.16 -41.63 -24.68
CA VAL A 618 2.06 -42.82 -24.51
C VAL A 618 2.96 -43.01 -25.73
N GLY A 619 2.45 -42.79 -26.93
CA GLY A 619 3.23 -42.88 -28.17
C GLY A 619 4.34 -41.82 -28.24
N CYS A 620 4.06 -40.57 -27.84
CA CYS A 620 5.05 -39.49 -27.80
C CYS A 620 6.12 -39.73 -26.73
N ALA A 621 5.76 -40.26 -25.57
CA ALA A 621 6.74 -40.63 -24.52
C ALA A 621 7.68 -41.77 -24.96
N ALA A 622 7.13 -42.82 -25.61
CA ALA A 622 7.94 -43.92 -26.12
C ALA A 622 8.88 -43.46 -27.25
N ALA A 623 8.43 -42.60 -28.16
CA ALA A 623 9.28 -42.04 -29.21
C ALA A 623 10.41 -41.16 -28.64
N ALA A 624 10.17 -40.39 -27.60
CA ALA A 624 11.18 -39.57 -26.92
C ALA A 624 12.27 -40.47 -26.26
N VAL A 625 11.87 -41.54 -25.58
CA VAL A 625 12.79 -42.50 -24.97
C VAL A 625 13.66 -43.20 -26.01
N ILE A 626 13.07 -43.60 -27.15
CA ILE A 626 13.83 -44.25 -28.26
C ILE A 626 14.82 -43.25 -28.85
N MET A 627 14.43 -42.00 -29.11
CA MET A 627 15.33 -40.97 -29.66
C MET A 627 16.51 -40.66 -28.72
N THR A 628 16.25 -40.53 -27.41
CA THR A 628 17.31 -40.30 -26.43
C THR A 628 18.26 -41.49 -26.31
N SER A 629 17.78 -42.74 -26.40
CA SER A 629 18.59 -43.94 -26.37
C SER A 629 19.46 -44.06 -27.64
N VAL A 630 18.90 -43.77 -28.81
CA VAL A 630 19.65 -43.77 -30.08
C VAL A 630 20.71 -42.66 -30.08
N PHE A 631 20.39 -41.47 -29.58
CA PHE A 631 21.36 -40.37 -29.44
C PHE A 631 22.48 -40.72 -28.46
N TYR A 632 22.16 -41.37 -27.34
CA TYR A 632 23.15 -41.80 -26.36
C TYR A 632 24.10 -42.87 -26.94
N LEU A 633 23.57 -43.86 -27.67
CA LEU A 633 24.40 -44.89 -28.35
C LEU A 633 25.25 -44.28 -29.48
N TRP A 634 24.73 -43.34 -30.23
CA TRP A 634 25.47 -42.61 -31.27
C TRP A 634 26.59 -41.76 -30.64
N TRP A 635 26.33 -41.08 -29.53
CA TRP A 635 27.31 -40.27 -28.82
C TRP A 635 28.41 -41.09 -28.19
N THR A 636 28.10 -42.21 -27.54
CA THR A 636 29.09 -43.11 -26.97
C THR A 636 29.97 -43.75 -28.03
N LYS A 637 29.46 -43.95 -29.25
CA LYS A 637 30.20 -44.52 -30.37
C LYS A 637 31.13 -43.51 -31.08
N ASN A 638 30.77 -42.20 -31.00
CA ASN A 638 31.50 -41.13 -31.69
C ASN A 638 32.33 -40.23 -30.76
N SER A 639 32.35 -40.47 -29.44
CA SER A 639 33.19 -39.71 -28.51
C SER A 639 34.65 -40.17 -28.64
N PRO A 640 35.61 -39.28 -28.93
CA PRO A 640 37.00 -39.63 -28.99
C PRO A 640 37.52 -40.01 -27.60
N THR A 641 38.18 -41.16 -27.53
CA THR A 641 38.92 -41.68 -26.36
C THR A 641 40.00 -40.70 -25.94
N HIS A 642 39.81 -39.98 -24.89
CA HIS A 642 40.85 -39.15 -24.29
C HIS A 642 41.81 -39.98 -23.43
N MET A 643 43.08 -39.85 -23.77
CA MET A 643 44.29 -40.29 -23.15
C MET A 643 44.26 -40.53 -21.64
N ARG A 644 44.74 -41.70 -21.24
CA ARG A 644 45.22 -42.01 -19.88
C ARG A 644 46.40 -41.12 -19.55
N ILE A 645 46.35 -40.33 -18.53
CA ILE A 645 47.55 -39.78 -17.89
C ILE A 645 48.08 -40.81 -16.91
N HIS A 646 49.25 -41.27 -17.16
CA HIS A 646 50.08 -42.08 -16.25
C HIS A 646 50.57 -41.19 -15.11
N THR A 647 50.13 -41.45 -13.89
CA THR A 647 50.80 -40.95 -12.68
C THR A 647 51.83 -41.99 -12.28
N ASP A 648 53.10 -41.71 -12.55
CA ASP A 648 54.25 -42.48 -12.07
C ASP A 648 54.59 -42.03 -10.65
N SER A 649 54.54 -42.98 -9.73
CA SER A 649 54.92 -42.76 -8.33
C SER A 649 56.39 -43.34 -8.21
N SER A 650 57.34 -42.45 -8.02
CA SER A 650 58.63 -42.91 -7.48
C SER A 650 59.13 -42.02 -6.35
N ARG A 651 59.23 -42.70 -5.24
CA ARG A 651 60.00 -42.50 -4.01
C ARG A 651 61.39 -41.94 -4.19
N LYS A 652 61.79 -41.16 -3.22
CA LYS A 652 63.05 -41.11 -2.46
C LYS A 652 63.71 -39.71 -2.44
N GLY A 653 64.01 -39.34 -1.20
CA GLY A 653 64.97 -38.32 -0.83
C GLY A 653 64.51 -37.49 0.32
#